data_00d23a2fc1014ff4b9e7424415ca25e9
#
_entry.id   00d23a2fc1014ff4b9e7424415ca25e9
#
_cell.length_a   1.000
_cell.length_b   1.000
_cell.length_c   1.000
_cell.angle_alpha   90.00
_cell.angle_beta   90.00
_cell.angle_gamma   90.00
#
_symmetry.space_group_name_H-M   'P 1'
#
loop_
_entity.id
_entity.type
_entity.pdbx_description
1 polymer ?
#
loop_
_entity_poly.entity_id
_entity_poly.type
_entity_poly.pdbx_seq_one_letter_code
_entity_poly.pdbx_strand_id
1 'polypeptide(L)'
;MTLLYFLTLFPLVPALGMLLARGDRARDAVGLIGSGVIMAVTVVVAVMFFGTGPQSFEVAPDTSHVLSIISSVIDVILCAVILYNARKYKSTLTTVLGVVQLVGSLAFAAMTLPAAEAVTATPLYLDYMSVIMVLAVGIVGSLICVYALGYMKDFQAHDEHEAALRGQTAPDRRPQFLALMFLFLSAMFVIVTSDNLEWLFCGWEITTVCSFLMIGYTRTPEAIKNAFTQIILNMLGGIAFLAGLMYLHVNGMPLTVSGMIELAGAGTAQSALLVMPVVLLSLAALTKAAQMPFHTWLLGAMVAPTPTSALLHSSTMVKAGVFLMVKLSPLYAIYPVTGFMVTSVGAITFLLAALMAISQSNAKRVLAYSTISNLGLISACLGVGAPEAVWAAIFLILFHTVAKSLLFLCVGTAEHHIGSRNIEDMDGMFSRMPHLTRLMMLGIMGMFVAPFGMLVSKWGALVAFAQTGNVLMIMVLAFGSAATFYFWGKWLAKLSGVDPTAQNVEVNVHKTEWMALNTIAALLILCCVAFPVISSGLVSPYLAMVFGRVPYVIGKDAMYLMVVIVAFIAVVLLTSFRVSNKPHVNVYLSGVGTDNYRHFRGSMGHEVKAEKRNWYSEDALGEKRIGPAGSVVCCSIILFALLCCAWIGPERLAMSAPSVLRGKYFEGSGVVGIFIGTVVFALLAPLVGGLIDGVDRKLSARMQGRVGPRLLQPFYDVAKLLRKAPASVNTMDDTYMACALIFTVVGGGIFVSGSNTLLCAFMVTLAAIFVVLASASTQSPFAQVGADRELLQVMSYEPAVLLMSVGLYLATDSFDSIAVTGQSAPIIVYSAPIFLALLAVLTIKLRKSPFDLSYSHHAHQEIVQGVATEMSGGTLAKMTLMHWCETVLFLMWVGMFFVWDNPVSWVVALVVMAATYFVEVLIDNTFARSTWRSCFRLGWGVALVFGLLNLMPILVDVFI
;
A
#
# COMPACT_ATOMS: atom_id res chain seq x y z
N MET A 1 27.55 21.80 2.65
CA MET A 1 27.26 22.25 4.02
C MET A 1 26.28 23.42 4.07
N THR A 2 26.59 24.59 3.51
CA THR A 2 25.72 25.80 3.54
C THR A 2 24.30 25.51 3.01
N LEU A 3 24.16 24.71 1.96
CA LEU A 3 22.88 24.38 1.36
C LEU A 3 22.03 23.47 2.26
N LEU A 4 22.64 22.58 3.05
CA LEU A 4 21.92 21.75 4.01
C LEU A 4 21.43 22.57 5.19
N TYR A 5 22.24 23.49 5.72
CA TYR A 5 21.77 24.43 6.73
C TYR A 5 20.64 25.31 6.22
N PHE A 6 20.75 25.79 4.97
CA PHE A 6 19.67 26.53 4.36
C PHE A 6 18.39 25.68 4.27
N LEU A 7 18.49 24.42 3.81
CA LEU A 7 17.33 23.53 3.67
C LEU A 7 16.65 23.25 5.05
N THR A 8 17.43 23.09 6.10
CA THR A 8 16.90 22.82 7.45
C THR A 8 16.29 24.05 8.12
N LEU A 9 16.89 25.23 7.94
CA LEU A 9 16.48 26.44 8.63
C LEU A 9 15.51 27.32 7.82
N PHE A 10 15.57 27.28 6.48
CA PHE A 10 14.75 28.15 5.64
C PHE A 10 13.24 27.97 5.87
N PRO A 11 12.69 26.77 6.13
CA PRO A 11 11.25 26.64 6.40
C PRO A 11 10.74 27.44 7.61
N LEU A 12 11.65 27.84 8.53
CA LEU A 12 11.31 28.74 9.64
C LEU A 12 10.97 30.15 9.16
N VAL A 13 11.54 30.58 8.01
CA VAL A 13 11.25 31.90 7.44
C VAL A 13 9.78 32.03 7.00
N PRO A 14 9.24 31.15 6.13
CA PRO A 14 7.81 31.18 5.84
C PRO A 14 6.95 30.89 7.06
N ALA A 15 7.40 30.07 8.03
CA ALA A 15 6.66 29.88 9.28
C ALA A 15 6.46 31.19 10.05
N LEU A 16 7.50 31.97 10.24
CA LEU A 16 7.41 33.30 10.84
C LEU A 16 6.61 34.27 9.95
N GLY A 17 6.84 34.21 8.64
CA GLY A 17 6.10 35.00 7.67
C GLY A 17 4.58 34.77 7.74
N MET A 18 4.13 33.53 7.97
CA MET A 18 2.71 33.20 8.14
C MET A 18 2.09 33.85 9.38
N LEU A 19 2.84 33.94 10.48
CA LEU A 19 2.38 34.58 11.71
C LEU A 19 2.27 36.10 11.56
N LEU A 20 3.14 36.71 10.74
CA LEU A 20 3.20 38.15 10.52
C LEU A 20 2.29 38.62 9.37
N ALA A 21 1.94 37.75 8.44
CA ALA A 21 1.14 38.06 7.26
C ALA A 21 -0.31 38.44 7.63
N ARG A 22 -0.69 39.67 7.27
CA ARG A 22 -2.04 40.20 7.45
C ARG A 22 -2.83 40.04 6.14
N GLY A 23 -3.90 39.23 6.18
CA GLY A 23 -4.77 38.98 5.05
C GLY A 23 -4.36 37.78 4.16
N ASP A 24 -5.33 37.24 3.44
CA ASP A 24 -5.20 35.99 2.70
C ASP A 24 -4.19 36.10 1.53
N ARG A 25 -4.18 37.24 0.80
CA ARG A 25 -3.23 37.42 -0.31
C ARG A 25 -1.76 37.38 0.15
N ALA A 26 -1.46 37.97 1.32
CA ALA A 26 -0.12 37.96 1.86
C ALA A 26 0.29 36.55 2.31
N ARG A 27 -0.63 35.80 2.95
CA ARG A 27 -0.42 34.40 3.34
C ARG A 27 -0.21 33.51 2.12
N ASP A 28 -1.04 33.66 1.07
CA ASP A 28 -0.87 32.90 -0.18
C ASP A 28 0.52 33.18 -0.80
N ALA A 29 0.94 34.43 -0.84
CA ALA A 29 2.25 34.80 -1.38
C ALA A 29 3.40 34.17 -0.57
N VAL A 30 3.38 34.29 0.77
CA VAL A 30 4.38 33.71 1.65
C VAL A 30 4.42 32.18 1.49
N GLY A 31 3.24 31.52 1.43
CA GLY A 31 3.14 30.08 1.30
C GLY A 31 3.65 29.57 -0.05
N LEU A 32 3.25 30.23 -1.14
CA LEU A 32 3.66 29.84 -2.49
C LEU A 32 5.17 30.05 -2.70
N ILE A 33 5.69 31.21 -2.30
CA ILE A 33 7.12 31.53 -2.44
C ILE A 33 7.94 30.61 -1.53
N GLY A 34 7.54 30.44 -0.25
CA GLY A 34 8.24 29.58 0.71
C GLY A 34 8.29 28.13 0.23
N SER A 35 7.16 27.58 -0.20
CA SER A 35 7.09 26.24 -0.75
C SER A 35 7.90 26.10 -2.05
N GLY A 36 7.85 27.09 -2.94
CA GLY A 36 8.60 27.09 -4.19
C GLY A 36 10.11 27.09 -3.96
N VAL A 37 10.61 27.89 -3.01
CA VAL A 37 12.03 27.92 -2.65
C VAL A 37 12.46 26.58 -2.01
N ILE A 38 11.66 26.01 -1.09
CA ILE A 38 11.97 24.72 -0.49
C ILE A 38 12.08 23.64 -1.57
N MET A 39 11.12 23.57 -2.50
CA MET A 39 11.17 22.60 -3.62
C MET A 39 12.39 22.80 -4.51
N ALA A 40 12.70 24.04 -4.87
CA ALA A 40 13.86 24.37 -5.72
C ALA A 40 15.18 23.95 -5.05
N VAL A 41 15.37 24.32 -3.78
CA VAL A 41 16.58 23.94 -3.02
C VAL A 41 16.69 22.43 -2.85
N THR A 42 15.58 21.74 -2.59
CA THR A 42 15.53 20.28 -2.50
C THR A 42 16.02 19.63 -3.79
N VAL A 43 15.55 20.09 -4.94
CA VAL A 43 16.00 19.59 -6.25
C VAL A 43 17.48 19.90 -6.49
N VAL A 44 17.95 21.09 -6.14
CA VAL A 44 19.36 21.45 -6.27
C VAL A 44 20.25 20.55 -5.41
N VAL A 45 19.85 20.27 -4.15
CA VAL A 45 20.57 19.32 -3.27
C VAL A 45 20.66 17.95 -3.90
N ALA A 46 19.55 17.43 -4.45
CA ALA A 46 19.53 16.13 -5.11
C ALA A 46 20.42 16.10 -6.36
N VAL A 47 20.38 17.13 -7.21
CA VAL A 47 21.22 17.23 -8.41
C VAL A 47 22.71 17.29 -8.04
N MET A 48 23.06 18.08 -7.04
CA MET A 48 24.44 18.14 -6.55
C MET A 48 24.91 16.78 -6.00
N PHE A 49 24.03 16.08 -5.27
CA PHE A 49 24.35 14.77 -4.73
C PHE A 49 24.68 13.74 -5.83
N PHE A 50 23.97 13.76 -6.97
CA PHE A 50 24.30 12.88 -8.10
C PHE A 50 25.67 13.16 -8.73
N GLY A 51 26.16 14.38 -8.59
CA GLY A 51 27.51 14.75 -9.05
C GLY A 51 28.63 14.43 -8.07
N THR A 52 28.33 14.41 -6.75
CA THR A 52 29.34 14.32 -5.68
C THR A 52 29.31 13.01 -4.90
N GLY A 53 28.18 12.27 -4.95
CA GLY A 53 27.95 11.06 -4.16
C GLY A 53 27.70 11.34 -2.66
N PRO A 54 27.71 10.28 -1.82
CA PRO A 54 27.51 10.40 -0.37
C PRO A 54 28.54 11.33 0.26
N GLN A 55 28.08 12.20 1.14
CA GLN A 55 28.91 13.20 1.81
C GLN A 55 28.62 13.23 3.31
N SER A 56 29.68 13.23 4.11
CA SER A 56 29.64 13.59 5.51
C SER A 56 30.25 14.97 5.68
N PHE A 57 29.52 15.85 6.35
CA PHE A 57 29.97 17.21 6.59
C PHE A 57 30.31 17.34 8.07
N GLU A 58 31.59 17.32 8.41
CA GLU A 58 32.04 17.53 9.79
C GLU A 58 31.64 18.93 10.26
N VAL A 59 30.96 18.99 11.38
CA VAL A 59 30.61 20.21 12.08
C VAL A 59 31.72 20.47 13.12
N ALA A 60 32.29 21.68 13.09
CA ALA A 60 33.34 22.03 14.05
C ALA A 60 32.88 21.76 15.51
N PRO A 61 33.76 21.27 16.41
CA PRO A 61 33.40 20.93 17.77
C PRO A 61 32.66 22.02 18.52
N ASP A 62 33.10 23.27 18.41
CA ASP A 62 32.46 24.44 19.03
C ASP A 62 31.02 24.62 18.52
N THR A 63 30.81 24.48 17.21
CA THR A 63 29.49 24.59 16.57
C THR A 63 28.60 23.42 17.00
N SER A 64 29.15 22.22 17.06
CA SER A 64 28.45 21.03 17.52
C SER A 64 27.96 21.19 18.96
N HIS A 65 28.83 21.70 19.83
CA HIS A 65 28.47 21.99 21.22
C HIS A 65 27.35 23.04 21.35
N VAL A 66 27.43 24.13 20.59
CA VAL A 66 26.35 25.12 20.53
C VAL A 66 25.03 24.52 20.06
N LEU A 67 25.06 23.66 19.03
CA LEU A 67 23.87 22.99 18.53
C LEU A 67 23.27 22.03 19.57
N SER A 68 24.10 21.32 20.35
CA SER A 68 23.61 20.46 21.45
C SER A 68 23.00 21.28 22.60
N ILE A 69 23.54 22.45 22.91
CA ILE A 69 22.90 23.37 23.88
C ILE A 69 21.53 23.84 23.35
N ILE A 70 21.48 24.24 22.08
CA ILE A 70 20.23 24.70 21.45
C ILE A 70 19.20 23.56 21.44
N SER A 71 19.61 22.34 21.11
CA SER A 71 18.77 21.14 21.14
C SER A 71 18.16 20.92 22.53
N SER A 72 19.00 20.93 23.57
CA SER A 72 18.57 20.77 24.96
C SER A 72 17.60 21.87 25.42
N VAL A 73 17.83 23.12 25.01
CA VAL A 73 16.91 24.25 25.30
C VAL A 73 15.57 24.05 24.60
N ILE A 74 15.59 23.63 23.35
CA ILE A 74 14.35 23.32 22.60
C ILE A 74 13.57 22.21 23.29
N ASP A 75 14.21 21.13 23.72
CA ASP A 75 13.56 20.01 24.43
C ASP A 75 12.87 20.47 25.71
N VAL A 76 13.51 21.34 26.48
CA VAL A 76 12.91 21.94 27.70
C VAL A 76 11.68 22.79 27.34
N ILE A 77 11.76 23.59 26.26
CA ILE A 77 10.62 24.42 25.80
C ILE A 77 9.47 23.51 25.36
N LEU A 78 9.75 22.44 24.63
CA LEU A 78 8.73 21.49 24.18
C LEU A 78 8.04 20.80 25.35
N CYS A 79 8.83 20.33 26.36
CA CYS A 79 8.29 19.78 27.59
C CYS A 79 7.42 20.80 28.33
N ALA A 80 7.83 22.07 28.40
CA ALA A 80 7.02 23.12 29.03
C ALA A 80 5.69 23.34 28.30
N VAL A 81 5.68 23.31 26.95
CA VAL A 81 4.46 23.41 26.15
C VAL A 81 3.52 22.21 26.43
N ILE A 82 4.06 21.02 26.53
CA ILE A 82 3.30 19.80 26.86
C ILE A 82 2.68 19.93 28.26
N LEU A 83 3.48 20.28 29.25
CA LEU A 83 3.05 20.41 30.65
C LEU A 83 2.01 21.52 30.84
N TYR A 84 2.15 22.64 30.14
CA TYR A 84 1.17 23.72 30.13
C TYR A 84 -0.20 23.23 29.63
N ASN A 85 -0.22 22.54 28.48
CA ASN A 85 -1.45 22.01 27.92
C ASN A 85 -2.03 20.87 28.78
N ALA A 86 -1.19 19.98 29.33
CA ALA A 86 -1.59 18.91 30.24
C ALA A 86 -2.30 19.46 31.48
N ARG A 87 -1.77 20.54 32.05
CA ARG A 87 -2.38 21.23 33.20
C ARG A 87 -3.68 21.93 32.83
N LYS A 88 -3.73 22.61 31.68
CA LYS A 88 -4.90 23.30 31.16
C LYS A 88 -6.09 22.35 30.97
N TYR A 89 -5.84 21.17 30.42
CA TYR A 89 -6.88 20.17 30.14
C TYR A 89 -6.95 19.05 31.20
N LYS A 90 -6.25 19.18 32.32
CA LYS A 90 -6.25 18.25 33.48
C LYS A 90 -5.90 16.81 33.13
N SER A 91 -4.94 16.59 32.20
CA SER A 91 -4.47 15.25 31.85
C SER A 91 -3.35 14.81 32.78
N THR A 92 -3.67 13.97 33.78
CA THR A 92 -2.70 13.51 34.78
C THR A 92 -1.58 12.67 34.16
N LEU A 93 -1.93 11.71 33.27
CA LEU A 93 -0.96 10.84 32.64
C LEU A 93 0.06 11.61 31.79
N THR A 94 -0.43 12.58 30.97
CA THR A 94 0.48 13.44 30.19
C THR A 94 1.37 14.29 31.09
N THR A 95 0.86 14.75 32.24
CA THR A 95 1.67 15.50 33.20
C THR A 95 2.79 14.62 33.77
N VAL A 96 2.48 13.39 34.17
CA VAL A 96 3.50 12.44 34.68
C VAL A 96 4.55 12.14 33.63
N LEU A 97 4.13 11.76 32.42
CA LEU A 97 5.07 11.48 31.32
C LEU A 97 5.90 12.70 30.94
N GLY A 98 5.30 13.90 30.90
CA GLY A 98 6.01 15.14 30.62
C GLY A 98 7.05 15.51 31.68
N VAL A 99 6.78 15.22 32.96
CA VAL A 99 7.78 15.38 34.03
C VAL A 99 8.90 14.35 33.90
N VAL A 100 8.58 13.08 33.60
CA VAL A 100 9.58 12.03 33.38
C VAL A 100 10.50 12.41 32.21
N GLN A 101 9.93 12.86 31.09
CA GLN A 101 10.72 13.27 29.93
C GLN A 101 11.57 14.51 30.23
N LEU A 102 11.02 15.51 30.90
CA LEU A 102 11.78 16.71 31.30
C LEU A 102 12.96 16.37 32.19
N VAL A 103 12.75 15.55 33.25
CA VAL A 103 13.80 15.11 34.14
C VAL A 103 14.86 14.30 33.40
N GLY A 104 14.44 13.40 32.52
CA GLY A 104 15.34 12.62 31.66
C GLY A 104 16.17 13.50 30.73
N SER A 105 15.56 14.46 30.03
CA SER A 105 16.27 15.37 29.12
C SER A 105 17.26 16.26 29.87
N LEU A 106 16.89 16.76 31.06
CA LEU A 106 17.81 17.52 31.92
C LEU A 106 18.95 16.66 32.43
N ALA A 107 18.70 15.41 32.84
CA ALA A 107 19.74 14.47 33.26
C ALA A 107 20.70 14.17 32.11
N PHE A 108 20.18 13.90 30.90
CA PHE A 108 21.00 13.67 29.71
C PHE A 108 21.86 14.90 29.36
N ALA A 109 21.30 16.10 29.38
CA ALA A 109 22.03 17.35 29.15
C ALA A 109 23.11 17.55 30.19
N ALA A 110 22.83 17.28 31.48
CA ALA A 110 23.83 17.39 32.57
C ALA A 110 24.98 16.38 32.41
N MET A 111 24.75 15.23 31.76
CA MET A 111 25.79 14.24 31.49
C MET A 111 26.62 14.55 30.24
N THR A 112 26.00 15.11 29.19
CA THR A 112 26.64 15.33 27.88
C THR A 112 27.33 16.68 27.77
N LEU A 113 26.74 17.78 28.28
CA LEU A 113 27.30 19.14 28.15
C LEU A 113 28.67 19.35 28.81
N PRO A 114 28.98 18.81 30.01
CA PRO A 114 30.31 18.94 30.60
C PRO A 114 31.40 18.14 29.88
N ALA A 115 31.04 17.07 29.20
CA ALA A 115 31.98 16.19 28.48
C ALA A 115 32.35 16.76 27.07
N ALA A 116 31.84 17.91 26.70
CA ALA A 116 31.92 18.48 25.33
C ALA A 116 33.34 18.92 24.93
N GLU A 117 34.31 19.05 25.86
CA GLU A 117 35.71 19.30 25.48
C GLU A 117 36.39 18.14 24.75
N ALA A 118 35.77 16.94 24.76
CA ALA A 118 36.24 15.74 24.04
C ALA A 118 35.36 15.32 22.87
N VAL A 119 34.38 16.15 22.44
CA VAL A 119 33.45 15.79 21.37
C VAL A 119 34.14 15.82 20.01
N THR A 120 34.27 14.66 19.41
CA THR A 120 34.63 14.53 18.01
C THR A 120 33.58 15.22 17.13
N ALA A 121 34.03 15.88 16.06
CA ALA A 121 33.15 16.51 15.09
C ALA A 121 32.02 15.55 14.67
N THR A 122 30.76 15.95 14.87
CA THR A 122 29.60 15.14 14.48
C THR A 122 29.18 15.47 13.07
N PRO A 123 29.08 14.48 12.16
CA PRO A 123 28.74 14.78 10.79
C PRO A 123 27.25 15.04 10.57
N LEU A 124 26.94 16.08 9.77
CA LEU A 124 25.72 16.10 8.97
C LEU A 124 25.94 15.14 7.81
N TYR A 125 24.99 14.24 7.59
CA TYR A 125 25.16 13.14 6.67
C TYR A 125 24.12 13.18 5.55
N LEU A 126 24.59 13.12 4.31
CA LEU A 126 23.74 13.04 3.15
C LEU A 126 24.11 11.80 2.34
N ASP A 127 23.36 10.74 2.54
CA ASP A 127 23.46 9.50 1.76
C ASP A 127 22.27 9.34 0.80
N TYR A 128 22.26 8.26 0.03
CA TYR A 128 21.20 7.96 -0.92
C TYR A 128 19.81 7.90 -0.27
N MET A 129 19.68 7.35 0.95
CA MET A 129 18.39 7.29 1.65
C MET A 129 17.97 8.66 2.16
N SER A 130 18.91 9.46 2.66
CA SER A 130 18.65 10.85 3.08
C SER A 130 18.14 11.69 1.89
N VAL A 131 18.72 11.52 0.69
CA VAL A 131 18.27 12.23 -0.53
C VAL A 131 16.84 11.82 -0.92
N ILE A 132 16.52 10.53 -0.87
CA ILE A 132 15.14 10.05 -1.11
C ILE A 132 14.17 10.73 -0.14
N MET A 133 14.52 10.82 1.12
CA MET A 133 13.67 11.43 2.15
C MET A 133 13.61 12.96 2.02
N VAL A 134 14.73 13.61 1.68
CA VAL A 134 14.78 15.06 1.39
C VAL A 134 13.85 15.39 0.24
N LEU A 135 13.87 14.62 -0.86
CA LEU A 135 12.95 14.79 -1.98
C LEU A 135 11.49 14.58 -1.56
N ALA A 136 11.21 13.54 -0.77
CA ALA A 136 9.88 13.24 -0.29
C ALA A 136 9.32 14.37 0.60
N VAL A 137 10.09 14.84 1.58
CA VAL A 137 9.68 15.91 2.50
C VAL A 137 9.61 17.26 1.77
N GLY A 138 10.64 17.59 0.96
CA GLY A 138 10.75 18.89 0.32
C GLY A 138 9.74 19.11 -0.80
N ILE A 139 9.48 18.11 -1.64
CA ILE A 139 8.53 18.26 -2.75
C ILE A 139 7.10 18.00 -2.25
N VAL A 140 6.84 16.81 -1.70
CA VAL A 140 5.47 16.43 -1.31
C VAL A 140 4.99 17.25 -0.12
N GLY A 141 5.84 17.47 0.90
CA GLY A 141 5.49 18.31 2.05
C GLY A 141 5.17 19.76 1.67
N SER A 142 5.95 20.37 0.77
CA SER A 142 5.68 21.70 0.26
C SER A 142 4.39 21.77 -0.56
N LEU A 143 4.08 20.77 -1.39
CA LEU A 143 2.82 20.71 -2.13
C LEU A 143 1.61 20.59 -1.20
N ILE A 144 1.74 19.87 -0.08
CA ILE A 144 0.69 19.82 0.96
C ILE A 144 0.51 21.22 1.59
N CYS A 145 1.59 21.98 1.84
CA CYS A 145 1.48 23.34 2.33
C CYS A 145 0.76 24.26 1.32
N VAL A 146 1.04 24.12 0.02
CA VAL A 146 0.35 24.87 -1.05
C VAL A 146 -1.14 24.51 -1.09
N TYR A 147 -1.48 23.24 -0.99
CA TYR A 147 -2.88 22.78 -0.90
C TYR A 147 -3.60 23.39 0.30
N ALA A 148 -2.93 23.43 1.45
CA ALA A 148 -3.50 23.96 2.68
C ALA A 148 -3.94 25.43 2.57
N LEU A 149 -3.34 26.24 1.66
CA LEU A 149 -3.73 27.62 1.45
C LEU A 149 -5.18 27.76 0.96
N GLY A 150 -5.61 26.91 0.02
CA GLY A 150 -6.99 26.87 -0.47
C GLY A 150 -7.94 26.22 0.56
N TYR A 151 -7.60 24.98 0.95
CA TYR A 151 -8.41 24.17 1.85
C TYR A 151 -8.78 24.87 3.16
N MET A 152 -7.83 25.57 3.79
CA MET A 152 -8.07 26.25 5.07
C MET A 152 -8.96 27.49 4.95
N LYS A 153 -9.18 28.03 3.75
CA LYS A 153 -10.15 29.12 3.53
C LYS A 153 -11.59 28.57 3.65
N ASP A 154 -11.85 27.48 2.96
CA ASP A 154 -13.17 26.83 3.00
C ASP A 154 -13.46 26.27 4.40
N PHE A 155 -12.42 25.70 5.05
CA PHE A 155 -12.52 25.21 6.42
C PHE A 155 -12.89 26.33 7.41
N GLN A 156 -12.25 27.51 7.32
CA GLN A 156 -12.56 28.65 8.18
C GLN A 156 -13.94 29.21 7.90
N ALA A 157 -14.36 29.30 6.63
CA ALA A 157 -15.69 29.75 6.25
C ALA A 157 -16.78 28.82 6.84
N HIS A 158 -16.53 27.51 6.83
CA HIS A 158 -17.43 26.54 7.47
C HIS A 158 -17.47 26.70 9.00
N ASP A 159 -16.33 26.85 9.67
CA ASP A 159 -16.23 27.11 11.11
C ASP A 159 -16.96 28.41 11.51
N GLU A 160 -16.80 29.48 10.71
CA GLU A 160 -17.49 30.75 10.93
C GLU A 160 -19.01 30.61 10.77
N HIS A 161 -19.46 29.85 9.77
CA HIS A 161 -20.88 29.58 9.56
C HIS A 161 -21.48 28.79 10.75
N GLU A 162 -20.82 27.72 11.19
CA GLU A 162 -21.26 26.95 12.35
C GLU A 162 -21.24 27.78 13.67
N ALA A 163 -20.21 28.59 13.86
CA ALA A 163 -20.11 29.46 15.02
C ALA A 163 -21.24 30.53 15.03
N ALA A 164 -21.56 31.11 13.87
CA ALA A 164 -22.65 32.06 13.72
C ALA A 164 -24.00 31.44 14.05
N LEU A 165 -24.27 30.19 13.65
CA LEU A 165 -25.50 29.47 14.03
C LEU A 165 -25.62 29.26 15.53
N ARG A 166 -24.49 29.24 16.28
CA ARG A 166 -24.47 29.12 17.76
C ARG A 166 -24.34 30.47 18.45
N GLY A 167 -24.39 31.59 17.71
CA GLY A 167 -24.24 32.96 18.27
C GLY A 167 -22.82 33.26 18.78
N GLN A 168 -21.80 32.54 18.25
CA GLN A 168 -20.40 32.69 18.62
C GLN A 168 -19.56 33.19 17.43
N THR A 169 -18.37 33.74 17.73
CA THR A 169 -17.39 34.10 16.68
C THR A 169 -16.26 33.08 16.65
N ALA A 170 -15.90 32.56 15.46
CA ALA A 170 -14.74 31.70 15.27
C ALA A 170 -13.48 32.55 15.09
N PRO A 171 -12.44 32.43 15.94
CA PRO A 171 -11.17 33.15 15.76
C PRO A 171 -10.39 32.56 14.58
N ASP A 172 -9.79 33.43 13.74
CA ASP A 172 -8.89 32.99 12.66
C ASP A 172 -7.57 32.42 13.21
N ARG A 173 -7.40 31.11 13.14
CA ARG A 173 -6.20 30.39 13.59
C ARG A 173 -5.36 29.85 12.43
N ARG A 174 -5.71 30.16 11.19
CA ARG A 174 -5.01 29.71 9.98
C ARG A 174 -3.53 30.09 9.99
N PRO A 175 -3.10 31.30 10.46
CA PRO A 175 -1.68 31.64 10.52
C PRO A 175 -0.86 30.68 11.38
N GLN A 176 -1.38 30.32 12.54
CA GLN A 176 -0.71 29.38 13.46
C GLN A 176 -0.63 27.99 12.86
N PHE A 177 -1.71 27.51 12.21
CA PHE A 177 -1.74 26.22 11.55
C PHE A 177 -0.71 26.12 10.43
N LEU A 178 -0.66 27.10 9.54
CA LEU A 178 0.28 27.16 8.42
C LEU A 178 1.73 27.29 8.89
N ALA A 179 1.97 28.08 9.95
CA ALA A 179 3.29 28.19 10.56
C ALA A 179 3.77 26.85 11.14
N LEU A 180 2.89 26.10 11.82
CA LEU A 180 3.21 24.77 12.35
C LEU A 180 3.56 23.77 11.23
N MET A 181 2.91 23.85 10.06
CA MET A 181 3.24 22.99 8.92
C MET A 181 4.69 23.24 8.41
N PHE A 182 5.09 24.51 8.26
CA PHE A 182 6.47 24.83 7.86
C PHE A 182 7.51 24.47 8.93
N LEU A 183 7.18 24.70 10.22
CA LEU A 183 8.03 24.25 11.34
C LEU A 183 8.22 22.72 11.32
N PHE A 184 7.16 21.99 10.99
CA PHE A 184 7.20 20.55 10.86
C PHE A 184 8.15 20.09 9.73
N LEU A 185 8.15 20.78 8.57
CA LEU A 185 9.09 20.49 7.49
C LEU A 185 10.54 20.73 7.92
N SER A 186 10.82 21.81 8.64
CA SER A 186 12.15 22.11 9.20
C SER A 186 12.64 20.96 10.09
N ALA A 187 11.81 20.52 11.05
CA ALA A 187 12.13 19.41 11.93
C ALA A 187 12.40 18.10 11.16
N MET A 188 11.63 17.84 10.11
CA MET A 188 11.84 16.64 9.27
C MET A 188 13.17 16.70 8.51
N PHE A 189 13.57 17.89 8.01
CA PHE A 189 14.89 18.02 7.38
C PHE A 189 16.02 17.76 8.39
N VAL A 190 15.89 18.23 9.63
CA VAL A 190 16.86 17.88 10.70
C VAL A 190 16.95 16.36 10.86
N ILE A 191 15.82 15.65 10.97
CA ILE A 191 15.79 14.18 11.15
C ILE A 191 16.52 13.47 10.01
N VAL A 192 16.23 13.83 8.74
CA VAL A 192 16.71 13.05 7.59
C VAL A 192 18.14 13.38 7.17
N THR A 193 18.73 14.47 7.66
CA THR A 193 20.10 14.89 7.37
C THR A 193 21.07 14.70 8.55
N SER A 194 20.58 14.26 9.72
CA SER A 194 21.41 14.06 10.92
C SER A 194 21.81 12.60 11.08
N ASP A 195 23.09 12.33 11.30
CA ASP A 195 23.60 11.06 11.79
C ASP A 195 23.68 11.04 13.32
N ASN A 196 23.76 12.22 13.94
CA ASN A 196 23.77 12.38 15.40
C ASN A 196 22.37 12.12 15.97
N LEU A 197 22.27 11.15 16.87
CA LEU A 197 21.02 10.73 17.49
C LEU A 197 20.42 11.78 18.44
N GLU A 198 21.22 12.64 19.04
CA GLU A 198 20.76 13.76 19.89
C GLU A 198 20.01 14.81 19.05
N TRP A 199 20.58 15.22 17.92
CA TRP A 199 19.93 16.19 17.02
C TRP A 199 18.69 15.57 16.34
N LEU A 200 18.78 14.29 16.00
CA LEU A 200 17.66 13.54 15.48
C LEU A 200 16.52 13.48 16.52
N PHE A 201 16.83 13.29 17.82
CA PHE A 201 15.86 13.29 18.90
C PHE A 201 15.16 14.65 19.05
N CYS A 202 15.90 15.77 18.97
CA CYS A 202 15.31 17.12 18.99
C CYS A 202 14.29 17.32 17.86
N GLY A 203 14.65 16.99 16.60
CA GLY A 203 13.70 17.01 15.48
C GLY A 203 12.50 16.10 15.71
N TRP A 204 12.72 14.94 16.31
CA TRP A 204 11.67 13.96 16.67
C TRP A 204 10.65 14.56 17.63
N GLU A 205 11.08 15.23 18.67
CA GLU A 205 10.20 15.85 19.65
C GLU A 205 9.47 17.09 19.10
N ILE A 206 10.12 17.90 18.24
CA ILE A 206 9.44 19.01 17.55
C ILE A 206 8.26 18.45 16.73
N THR A 207 8.47 17.35 15.97
CA THR A 207 7.37 16.75 15.19
C THR A 207 6.26 16.20 16.06
N THR A 208 6.57 15.69 17.27
CA THR A 208 5.59 15.20 18.26
C THR A 208 4.69 16.33 18.73
N VAL A 209 5.27 17.46 19.12
CA VAL A 209 4.51 18.62 19.62
C VAL A 209 3.73 19.34 18.52
N CYS A 210 4.33 19.51 17.34
CA CYS A 210 3.62 20.10 16.19
C CYS A 210 2.38 19.30 15.83
N SER A 211 2.49 17.97 15.78
CA SER A 211 1.35 17.09 15.49
C SER A 211 0.27 17.16 16.58
N PHE A 212 0.66 17.21 17.85
CA PHE A 212 -0.27 17.42 18.97
C PHE A 212 -1.09 18.70 18.79
N LEU A 213 -0.43 19.81 18.45
CA LEU A 213 -1.09 21.11 18.26
C LEU A 213 -1.98 21.13 17.00
N MET A 214 -1.57 20.48 15.92
CA MET A 214 -2.35 20.39 14.68
C MET A 214 -3.58 19.47 14.84
N ILE A 215 -3.48 18.36 15.56
CA ILE A 215 -4.62 17.46 15.82
C ILE A 215 -5.64 18.17 16.73
N GLY A 216 -5.18 18.91 17.72
CA GLY A 216 -6.03 19.69 18.62
C GLY A 216 -6.55 21.02 18.04
N TYR A 217 -6.36 21.30 16.74
CA TYR A 217 -6.66 22.58 16.10
C TYR A 217 -8.10 23.05 16.30
N THR A 218 -9.08 22.17 16.08
CA THR A 218 -10.52 22.48 16.18
C THR A 218 -10.98 22.71 17.61
N ARG A 219 -10.21 22.27 18.62
CA ARG A 219 -10.51 22.34 20.07
C ARG A 219 -11.83 21.69 20.47
N THR A 220 -12.42 20.85 19.64
CA THR A 220 -13.56 20.02 20.03
C THR A 220 -13.13 19.02 21.11
N PRO A 221 -14.05 18.54 21.99
CA PRO A 221 -13.71 17.54 23.00
C PRO A 221 -13.05 16.29 22.40
N GLU A 222 -13.50 15.87 21.22
CA GLU A 222 -12.94 14.74 20.49
C GLU A 222 -11.51 15.05 19.99
N ALA A 223 -11.28 16.20 19.39
CA ALA A 223 -9.95 16.61 18.93
C ALA A 223 -8.95 16.73 20.09
N ILE A 224 -9.38 17.27 21.24
CA ILE A 224 -8.55 17.36 22.44
C ILE A 224 -8.19 15.96 22.94
N LYS A 225 -9.19 15.05 23.09
CA LYS A 225 -8.96 13.67 23.51
C LYS A 225 -7.95 12.96 22.57
N ASN A 226 -8.13 13.08 21.27
CA ASN A 226 -7.27 12.45 20.27
C ASN A 226 -5.88 13.06 20.25
N ALA A 227 -5.73 14.36 20.41
CA ALA A 227 -4.42 15.01 20.57
C ALA A 227 -3.69 14.49 21.81
N PHE A 228 -4.38 14.32 22.96
CA PHE A 228 -3.76 13.73 24.14
C PHE A 228 -3.41 12.26 23.96
N THR A 229 -4.20 11.48 23.25
CA THR A 229 -3.84 10.10 22.89
C THR A 229 -2.56 10.07 22.05
N GLN A 230 -2.45 10.97 21.05
CA GLN A 230 -1.25 11.09 20.22
C GLN A 230 -0.02 11.44 21.06
N ILE A 231 -0.08 12.47 21.91
CA ILE A 231 1.08 12.91 22.69
C ILE A 231 1.52 11.82 23.67
N ILE A 232 0.60 11.15 24.36
CA ILE A 232 0.90 10.07 25.34
C ILE A 232 1.66 8.94 24.64
N LEU A 233 1.16 8.43 23.52
CA LEU A 233 1.77 7.31 22.85
C LEU A 233 3.13 7.67 22.25
N ASN A 234 3.28 8.86 21.66
CA ASN A 234 4.56 9.29 21.10
C ASN A 234 5.57 9.64 22.18
N MET A 235 5.16 10.14 23.34
CA MET A 235 6.05 10.35 24.50
C MET A 235 6.60 9.04 25.05
N LEU A 236 5.83 7.95 25.06
CA LEU A 236 6.35 6.63 25.40
C LEU A 236 7.52 6.24 24.47
N GLY A 237 7.38 6.51 23.17
CA GLY A 237 8.48 6.35 22.22
C GLY A 237 9.64 7.31 22.45
N GLY A 238 9.36 8.58 22.76
CA GLY A 238 10.37 9.57 23.10
C GLY A 238 11.19 9.21 24.34
N ILE A 239 10.53 8.72 25.40
CA ILE A 239 11.20 8.22 26.62
C ILE A 239 12.06 7.00 26.30
N ALA A 240 11.60 6.07 25.45
CA ALA A 240 12.40 4.92 25.03
C ALA A 240 13.63 5.38 24.22
N PHE A 241 13.48 6.37 23.32
CA PHE A 241 14.59 6.96 22.57
C PHE A 241 15.62 7.56 23.51
N LEU A 242 15.16 8.41 24.44
CA LEU A 242 16.02 9.07 25.44
C LEU A 242 16.75 8.05 26.34
N ALA A 243 16.06 6.99 26.77
CA ALA A 243 16.68 5.91 27.53
C ALA A 243 17.78 5.19 26.70
N GLY A 244 17.57 5.01 25.39
CA GLY A 244 18.58 4.50 24.47
C GLY A 244 19.82 5.41 24.39
N LEU A 245 19.61 6.73 24.27
CA LEU A 245 20.70 7.73 24.27
C LEU A 245 21.49 7.70 25.59
N MET A 246 20.80 7.70 26.72
CA MET A 246 21.45 7.63 28.06
C MET A 246 22.26 6.34 28.20
N TYR A 247 21.72 5.20 27.74
CA TYR A 247 22.42 3.92 27.78
C TYR A 247 23.70 3.94 26.92
N LEU A 248 23.64 4.47 25.70
CA LEU A 248 24.80 4.62 24.84
C LEU A 248 25.87 5.50 25.49
N HIS A 249 25.48 6.65 26.03
CA HIS A 249 26.41 7.59 26.65
C HIS A 249 27.09 7.01 27.89
N VAL A 250 26.33 6.39 28.81
CA VAL A 250 26.87 5.78 30.06
C VAL A 250 27.87 4.67 29.76
N ASN A 251 27.71 3.92 28.71
CA ASN A 251 28.63 2.86 28.31
C ASN A 251 29.74 3.32 27.36
N GLY A 252 29.89 4.64 27.11
CA GLY A 252 30.95 5.19 26.25
C GLY A 252 30.84 4.78 24.79
N MET A 253 29.60 4.56 24.30
CA MET A 253 29.32 4.17 22.92
C MET A 253 29.02 5.38 22.04
N PRO A 254 29.22 5.28 20.72
CA PRO A 254 28.96 6.40 19.81
C PRO A 254 27.48 6.78 19.79
N LEU A 255 27.19 8.10 19.83
CA LEU A 255 25.84 8.68 19.68
C LEU A 255 25.47 8.94 18.21
N THR A 256 26.06 8.20 17.27
CA THR A 256 25.80 8.28 15.84
C THR A 256 25.38 6.91 15.31
N VAL A 257 24.48 6.90 14.33
CA VAL A 257 24.02 5.64 13.72
C VAL A 257 25.15 4.93 12.99
N SER A 258 25.97 5.67 12.25
CA SER A 258 27.15 5.12 11.55
C SER A 258 28.14 4.50 12.54
N GLY A 259 28.43 5.18 13.66
CA GLY A 259 29.32 4.64 14.68
C GLY A 259 28.77 3.39 15.39
N MET A 260 27.44 3.31 15.58
CA MET A 260 26.82 2.08 16.10
C MET A 260 26.99 0.89 15.14
N ILE A 261 26.83 1.12 13.84
CA ILE A 261 27.01 0.09 12.81
C ILE A 261 28.48 -0.37 12.76
N GLU A 262 29.42 0.55 12.81
CA GLU A 262 30.85 0.25 12.85
C GLU A 262 31.23 -0.56 14.09
N LEU A 263 30.77 -0.12 15.28
CA LEU A 263 31.00 -0.84 16.54
C LEU A 263 30.39 -2.24 16.53
N ALA A 264 29.19 -2.40 15.96
CA ALA A 264 28.54 -3.71 15.82
C ALA A 264 29.34 -4.64 14.90
N GLY A 265 29.92 -4.11 13.80
CA GLY A 265 30.76 -4.85 12.86
C GLY A 265 32.10 -5.29 13.45
N ALA A 266 32.59 -4.60 14.48
CA ALA A 266 33.87 -4.93 15.12
C ALA A 266 33.83 -6.23 15.97
N GLY A 267 32.66 -6.75 16.33
CA GLY A 267 32.47 -8.03 17.03
C GLY A 267 33.10 -8.09 18.45
N THR A 268 33.23 -6.94 19.10
CA THR A 268 33.81 -6.79 20.44
C THR A 268 32.79 -7.09 21.54
N ALA A 269 33.24 -7.31 22.80
CA ALA A 269 32.31 -7.43 23.93
C ALA A 269 31.42 -6.18 24.10
N GLN A 270 31.91 -5.01 23.72
CA GLN A 270 31.15 -3.77 23.72
C GLN A 270 30.04 -3.75 22.65
N SER A 271 30.25 -4.39 21.51
CA SER A 271 29.21 -4.51 20.49
C SER A 271 27.98 -5.28 20.97
N ALA A 272 28.15 -6.26 21.85
CA ALA A 272 27.06 -7.02 22.44
C ALA A 272 26.08 -6.13 23.26
N LEU A 273 26.60 -5.08 23.90
CA LEU A 273 25.80 -4.13 24.68
C LEU A 273 24.87 -3.25 23.80
N LEU A 274 25.14 -3.16 22.50
CA LEU A 274 24.29 -2.39 21.57
C LEU A 274 22.89 -2.99 21.41
N VAL A 275 22.64 -4.24 21.77
CA VAL A 275 21.29 -4.86 21.65
C VAL A 275 20.23 -4.02 22.35
N MET A 276 20.50 -3.56 23.58
CA MET A 276 19.53 -2.79 24.38
C MET A 276 19.17 -1.43 23.73
N PRO A 277 20.13 -0.56 23.37
CA PRO A 277 19.78 0.70 22.71
C PRO A 277 19.13 0.48 21.35
N VAL A 278 19.52 -0.55 20.59
CA VAL A 278 18.85 -0.87 19.30
C VAL A 278 17.38 -1.27 19.50
N VAL A 279 17.04 -2.04 20.55
CA VAL A 279 15.65 -2.37 20.91
C VAL A 279 14.89 -1.10 21.31
N LEU A 280 15.46 -0.24 22.14
CA LEU A 280 14.82 0.99 22.61
C LEU A 280 14.58 2.01 21.48
N LEU A 281 15.55 2.20 20.59
CA LEU A 281 15.41 3.03 19.40
C LEU A 281 14.39 2.45 18.41
N SER A 282 14.36 1.13 18.27
CA SER A 282 13.36 0.44 17.45
C SER A 282 11.95 0.59 18.04
N LEU A 283 11.80 0.53 19.36
CA LEU A 283 10.53 0.79 20.04
C LEU A 283 10.04 2.22 19.77
N ALA A 284 10.94 3.21 19.89
CA ALA A 284 10.63 4.59 19.54
C ALA A 284 10.18 4.72 18.08
N ALA A 285 10.86 4.04 17.16
CA ALA A 285 10.52 4.02 15.74
C ALA A 285 9.15 3.38 15.47
N LEU A 286 8.81 2.27 16.14
CA LEU A 286 7.51 1.59 16.04
C LEU A 286 6.36 2.47 16.55
N THR A 287 6.55 3.25 17.62
CA THR A 287 5.53 4.20 18.13
C THR A 287 5.25 5.30 17.10
N LYS A 288 6.31 5.90 16.56
CA LYS A 288 6.22 6.97 15.56
C LYS A 288 5.62 6.47 14.24
N ALA A 289 5.96 5.24 13.83
CA ALA A 289 5.38 4.56 12.66
C ALA A 289 3.98 3.99 12.91
N ALA A 290 3.35 4.30 14.04
CA ALA A 290 1.99 3.87 14.39
C ALA A 290 1.77 2.36 14.26
N GLN A 291 2.74 1.55 14.71
CA GLN A 291 2.60 0.10 14.75
C GLN A 291 1.78 -0.33 15.98
N MET A 292 1.12 -1.48 15.90
CA MET A 292 0.43 -2.03 17.09
C MET A 292 1.44 -2.30 18.22
N PRO A 293 1.09 -1.94 19.45
CA PRO A 293 -0.19 -1.46 20.00
C PRO A 293 -0.41 0.06 19.88
N PHE A 294 0.52 0.82 19.35
CA PHE A 294 0.52 2.29 19.35
C PHE A 294 -0.32 2.92 18.21
N HIS A 295 -0.91 2.14 17.32
CA HIS A 295 -1.59 2.59 16.10
C HIS A 295 -2.77 3.57 16.32
N THR A 296 -3.37 3.56 17.50
CA THR A 296 -4.60 4.32 17.80
C THR A 296 -4.43 5.84 17.70
N TRP A 297 -3.21 6.36 17.92
CA TRP A 297 -2.97 7.79 17.78
C TRP A 297 -3.16 8.29 16.34
N LEU A 298 -2.77 7.45 15.37
CA LEU A 298 -2.87 7.81 13.96
C LEU A 298 -4.33 7.80 13.48
N LEU A 299 -5.15 6.88 14.01
CA LEU A 299 -6.59 6.85 13.77
C LEU A 299 -7.29 8.07 14.39
N GLY A 300 -6.88 8.46 15.60
CA GLY A 300 -7.38 9.64 16.27
C GLY A 300 -7.04 10.95 15.54
N ALA A 301 -5.93 10.99 14.81
CA ALA A 301 -5.54 12.15 14.02
C ALA A 301 -6.50 12.49 12.86
N MET A 302 -7.45 11.61 12.52
CA MET A 302 -8.44 11.84 11.45
C MET A 302 -9.46 12.95 11.76
N VAL A 303 -9.54 13.42 12.98
CA VAL A 303 -10.38 14.59 13.36
C VAL A 303 -9.76 15.93 12.91
N ALA A 304 -8.46 15.94 12.62
CA ALA A 304 -7.73 17.12 12.18
C ALA A 304 -8.14 17.57 10.77
N PRO A 305 -7.89 18.85 10.41
CA PRO A 305 -7.99 19.30 9.04
C PRO A 305 -7.17 18.43 8.10
N THR A 306 -7.68 18.17 6.89
CA THR A 306 -7.09 17.20 5.96
C THR A 306 -5.61 17.44 5.62
N PRO A 307 -5.10 18.68 5.48
CA PRO A 307 -3.67 18.92 5.28
C PRO A 307 -2.79 18.34 6.39
N THR A 308 -3.25 18.37 7.65
CA THR A 308 -2.56 17.70 8.77
C THR A 308 -2.49 16.20 8.54
N SER A 309 -3.63 15.57 8.22
CA SER A 309 -3.68 14.13 7.96
C SER A 309 -2.77 13.76 6.79
N ALA A 310 -2.79 14.52 5.68
CA ALA A 310 -1.92 14.32 4.55
C ALA A 310 -0.43 14.39 4.95
N LEU A 311 -0.05 15.42 5.71
CA LEU A 311 1.33 15.62 6.15
C LEU A 311 1.82 14.49 7.05
N LEU A 312 1.06 14.15 8.09
CA LEU A 312 1.43 13.14 9.08
C LEU A 312 1.54 11.74 8.48
N HIS A 313 0.59 11.36 7.60
CA HIS A 313 0.48 9.99 7.08
C HIS A 313 1.36 9.71 5.87
N SER A 314 1.68 10.73 5.05
CA SER A 314 2.35 10.48 3.77
C SER A 314 3.85 10.72 3.80
N SER A 315 4.29 11.93 4.13
CA SER A 315 5.67 12.36 3.86
C SER A 315 6.52 12.63 5.10
N THR A 316 5.91 12.74 6.30
CA THR A 316 6.62 13.29 7.45
C THR A 316 6.63 12.36 8.68
N MET A 317 5.77 12.55 9.67
CA MET A 317 5.88 11.96 11.00
C MET A 317 6.07 10.43 11.01
N VAL A 318 5.19 9.70 10.33
CA VAL A 318 5.29 8.23 10.27
C VAL A 318 6.54 7.78 9.49
N LYS A 319 7.04 8.64 8.58
CA LYS A 319 8.26 8.37 7.80
C LYS A 319 9.52 8.58 8.63
N ALA A 320 9.51 9.43 9.64
CA ALA A 320 10.61 9.54 10.60
C ALA A 320 10.85 8.20 11.31
N GLY A 321 9.78 7.52 11.74
CA GLY A 321 9.88 6.19 12.35
C GLY A 321 10.49 5.14 11.43
N VAL A 322 9.97 5.01 10.21
CA VAL A 322 10.51 4.03 9.25
C VAL A 322 11.89 4.42 8.73
N PHE A 323 12.21 5.72 8.63
CA PHE A 323 13.55 6.19 8.29
C PHE A 323 14.59 5.73 9.33
N LEU A 324 14.29 5.90 10.61
CA LEU A 324 15.16 5.39 11.67
C LEU A 324 15.33 3.87 11.57
N MET A 325 14.24 3.12 11.29
CA MET A 325 14.34 1.67 11.09
C MET A 325 15.18 1.30 9.85
N VAL A 326 15.12 2.07 8.75
CA VAL A 326 16.00 1.85 7.59
C VAL A 326 17.46 2.01 7.98
N LYS A 327 17.78 3.06 8.74
CA LYS A 327 19.15 3.31 9.23
C LYS A 327 19.64 2.22 10.20
N LEU A 328 18.74 1.66 11.02
CA LEU A 328 19.04 0.56 11.95
C LEU A 328 19.02 -0.83 11.29
N SER A 329 18.55 -0.96 10.03
CA SER A 329 18.34 -2.26 9.40
C SER A 329 19.58 -3.17 9.32
N PRO A 330 20.84 -2.68 9.18
CA PRO A 330 22.02 -3.53 9.25
C PRO A 330 22.21 -4.17 10.64
N LEU A 331 21.78 -3.48 11.69
CA LEU A 331 21.86 -3.97 13.06
C LEU A 331 20.84 -5.08 13.33
N TYR A 332 19.72 -5.11 12.62
CA TYR A 332 18.73 -6.19 12.75
C TYR A 332 19.23 -7.54 12.23
N ALA A 333 20.14 -7.52 11.25
CA ALA A 333 20.82 -8.73 10.79
C ALA A 333 21.80 -9.29 11.86
N ILE A 334 22.43 -8.39 12.62
CA ILE A 334 23.40 -8.75 13.67
C ILE A 334 22.71 -9.16 14.98
N TYR A 335 21.59 -8.49 15.32
CA TYR A 335 20.84 -8.71 16.56
C TYR A 335 19.45 -9.32 16.29
N PRO A 336 19.33 -10.66 16.18
CA PRO A 336 18.10 -11.34 15.74
C PRO A 336 16.88 -11.06 16.62
N VAL A 337 17.08 -10.82 17.93
CA VAL A 337 15.96 -10.51 18.85
C VAL A 337 15.27 -9.20 18.44
N THR A 338 16.05 -8.19 18.07
CA THR A 338 15.50 -6.90 17.61
C THR A 338 14.86 -7.04 16.24
N GLY A 339 15.55 -7.76 15.33
CA GLY A 339 14.99 -8.08 14.01
C GLY A 339 13.66 -8.83 14.10
N PHE A 340 13.58 -9.85 14.96
CA PHE A 340 12.33 -10.59 15.23
C PHE A 340 11.22 -9.70 15.78
N MET A 341 11.53 -8.82 16.74
CA MET A 341 10.55 -7.88 17.29
C MET A 341 9.96 -6.98 16.20
N VAL A 342 10.81 -6.33 15.41
CA VAL A 342 10.38 -5.38 14.37
C VAL A 342 9.62 -6.10 13.26
N THR A 343 10.12 -7.27 12.80
CA THR A 343 9.47 -8.09 11.77
C THR A 343 8.10 -8.56 12.22
N SER A 344 7.98 -9.14 13.41
CA SER A 344 6.73 -9.74 13.89
C SER A 344 5.67 -8.68 14.19
N VAL A 345 6.04 -7.58 14.86
CA VAL A 345 5.13 -6.47 15.14
C VAL A 345 4.65 -5.83 13.82
N GLY A 346 5.58 -5.63 12.86
CA GLY A 346 5.25 -5.10 11.55
C GLY A 346 4.30 -6.01 10.77
N ALA A 347 4.56 -7.31 10.75
CA ALA A 347 3.75 -8.33 10.07
C ALA A 347 2.31 -8.40 10.60
N ILE A 348 2.17 -8.49 11.92
CA ILE A 348 0.86 -8.52 12.58
C ILE A 348 0.10 -7.23 12.30
N THR A 349 0.76 -6.09 12.40
CA THR A 349 0.17 -4.78 12.09
C THR A 349 -0.28 -4.70 10.63
N PHE A 350 0.54 -5.17 9.67
CA PHE A 350 0.19 -5.20 8.26
C PHE A 350 -1.10 -5.99 8.01
N LEU A 351 -1.15 -7.22 8.47
CA LEU A 351 -2.29 -8.12 8.24
C LEU A 351 -3.56 -7.62 8.92
N LEU A 352 -3.50 -7.30 10.22
CA LEU A 352 -4.69 -6.94 10.98
C LEU A 352 -5.23 -5.57 10.58
N ALA A 353 -4.36 -4.58 10.29
CA ALA A 353 -4.81 -3.28 9.81
C ALA A 353 -5.44 -3.37 8.41
N ALA A 354 -4.93 -4.24 7.52
CA ALA A 354 -5.55 -4.48 6.22
C ALA A 354 -6.96 -5.10 6.37
N LEU A 355 -7.14 -6.05 7.28
CA LEU A 355 -8.44 -6.64 7.59
C LEU A 355 -9.41 -5.62 8.19
N MET A 356 -8.97 -4.79 9.14
CA MET A 356 -9.80 -3.75 9.74
C MET A 356 -10.18 -2.63 8.75
N ALA A 357 -9.36 -2.37 7.73
CA ALA A 357 -9.69 -1.42 6.66
C ALA A 357 -10.92 -1.85 5.86
N ILE A 358 -11.19 -3.16 5.74
CA ILE A 358 -12.39 -3.70 5.08
C ILE A 358 -13.67 -3.23 5.77
N SER A 359 -13.65 -3.13 7.10
CA SER A 359 -14.82 -2.78 7.91
C SER A 359 -15.13 -1.27 7.97
N GLN A 360 -14.32 -0.42 7.32
CA GLN A 360 -14.51 1.03 7.39
C GLN A 360 -15.32 1.56 6.21
N SER A 361 -16.29 2.44 6.50
CA SER A 361 -17.04 3.23 5.50
C SER A 361 -16.46 4.62 5.32
N ASN A 362 -15.87 5.20 6.35
CA ASN A 362 -15.26 6.54 6.29
C ASN A 362 -13.92 6.49 5.52
N ALA A 363 -13.82 7.26 4.43
CA ALA A 363 -12.66 7.28 3.54
C ALA A 363 -11.35 7.64 4.27
N LYS A 364 -11.36 8.64 5.17
CA LYS A 364 -10.17 9.00 5.96
C LYS A 364 -9.72 7.85 6.86
N ARG A 365 -10.65 7.08 7.45
CA ARG A 365 -10.31 5.91 8.27
C ARG A 365 -9.75 4.77 7.42
N VAL A 366 -10.29 4.53 6.21
CA VAL A 366 -9.70 3.58 5.27
C VAL A 366 -8.27 3.98 4.91
N LEU A 367 -8.03 5.26 4.63
CA LEU A 367 -6.69 5.78 4.38
C LEU A 367 -5.75 5.60 5.59
N ALA A 368 -6.24 5.83 6.81
CA ALA A 368 -5.46 5.64 8.03
C ALA A 368 -5.09 4.17 8.25
N TYR A 369 -6.05 3.24 8.20
CA TYR A 369 -5.77 1.81 8.34
C TYR A 369 -4.85 1.28 7.24
N SER A 370 -5.04 1.73 6.01
CA SER A 370 -4.13 1.34 4.91
C SER A 370 -2.72 1.95 5.06
N THR A 371 -2.57 3.09 5.74
CA THR A 371 -1.25 3.63 6.12
C THR A 371 -0.60 2.76 7.19
N ILE A 372 -1.32 2.43 8.27
CA ILE A 372 -0.84 1.55 9.34
C ILE A 372 -0.41 0.20 8.77
N SER A 373 -1.22 -0.38 7.87
CA SER A 373 -0.93 -1.62 7.18
C SER A 373 0.37 -1.54 6.36
N ASN A 374 0.52 -0.52 5.51
CA ASN A 374 1.73 -0.39 4.68
C ASN A 374 2.98 -0.11 5.52
N LEU A 375 2.89 0.70 6.57
CA LEU A 375 3.99 0.90 7.51
C LEU A 375 4.36 -0.39 8.23
N GLY A 376 3.36 -1.25 8.52
CA GLY A 376 3.57 -2.60 9.04
C GLY A 376 4.41 -3.46 8.10
N LEU A 377 4.07 -3.47 6.81
CA LEU A 377 4.84 -4.20 5.81
C LEU A 377 6.27 -3.65 5.66
N ILE A 378 6.43 -2.31 5.65
CA ILE A 378 7.74 -1.67 5.63
C ILE A 378 8.58 -2.11 6.84
N SER A 379 8.00 -2.04 8.06
CA SER A 379 8.69 -2.47 9.28
C SER A 379 9.05 -3.95 9.23
N ALA A 380 8.14 -4.80 8.75
CA ALA A 380 8.40 -6.23 8.59
C ALA A 380 9.56 -6.51 7.63
N CYS A 381 9.62 -5.84 6.49
CA CYS A 381 10.73 -5.95 5.54
C CYS A 381 12.06 -5.48 6.16
N LEU A 382 12.06 -4.38 6.89
CA LEU A 382 13.26 -3.82 7.51
C LEU A 382 13.80 -4.74 8.62
N GLY A 383 12.90 -5.29 9.44
CA GLY A 383 13.27 -6.18 10.56
C GLY A 383 13.94 -7.49 10.12
N VAL A 384 13.71 -7.95 8.87
CA VAL A 384 14.42 -9.10 8.28
C VAL A 384 15.93 -8.83 8.15
N GLY A 385 16.34 -7.58 7.98
CA GLY A 385 17.74 -7.18 7.88
C GLY A 385 18.45 -7.65 6.61
N ALA A 386 17.73 -8.20 5.62
CA ALA A 386 18.29 -8.61 4.33
C ALA A 386 18.23 -7.46 3.30
N PRO A 387 19.27 -7.24 2.49
CA PRO A 387 19.31 -6.13 1.53
C PRO A 387 18.16 -6.18 0.51
N GLU A 388 17.70 -7.37 0.12
CA GLU A 388 16.55 -7.58 -0.76
C GLU A 388 15.25 -7.05 -0.13
N ALA A 389 15.05 -7.31 1.16
CA ALA A 389 13.89 -6.84 1.90
C ALA A 389 13.94 -5.32 2.16
N VAL A 390 15.13 -4.78 2.43
CA VAL A 390 15.35 -3.34 2.59
C VAL A 390 15.12 -2.61 1.26
N TRP A 391 15.52 -3.20 0.12
CA TRP A 391 15.19 -2.68 -1.21
C TRP A 391 13.67 -2.51 -1.38
N ALA A 392 12.91 -3.54 -1.05
CA ALA A 392 11.45 -3.49 -1.12
C ALA A 392 10.87 -2.43 -0.18
N ALA A 393 11.40 -2.32 1.05
CA ALA A 393 10.95 -1.33 2.03
C ALA A 393 11.17 0.12 1.55
N ILE A 394 12.31 0.43 0.94
CA ILE A 394 12.59 1.78 0.42
C ILE A 394 11.60 2.16 -0.68
N PHE A 395 11.29 1.25 -1.60
CA PHE A 395 10.28 1.50 -2.62
C PHE A 395 8.86 1.61 -2.05
N LEU A 396 8.50 0.79 -1.05
CA LEU A 396 7.26 0.96 -0.31
C LEU A 396 7.16 2.35 0.33
N ILE A 397 8.24 2.87 0.91
CA ILE A 397 8.30 4.23 1.48
C ILE A 397 8.03 5.27 0.40
N LEU A 398 8.73 5.20 -0.75
CA LEU A 398 8.64 6.16 -1.83
C LEU A 398 7.22 6.22 -2.42
N PHE A 399 6.71 5.10 -2.90
CA PHE A 399 5.40 5.04 -3.54
C PHE A 399 4.25 5.36 -2.58
N HIS A 400 4.34 4.87 -1.33
CA HIS A 400 3.37 5.22 -0.30
C HIS A 400 3.32 6.73 -0.04
N THR A 401 4.46 7.40 -0.01
CA THR A 401 4.54 8.85 0.21
C THR A 401 3.72 9.61 -0.83
N VAL A 402 3.94 9.34 -2.11
CA VAL A 402 3.30 10.09 -3.20
C VAL A 402 1.81 9.72 -3.34
N ALA A 403 1.49 8.42 -3.36
CA ALA A 403 0.10 7.97 -3.54
C ALA A 403 -0.82 8.38 -2.38
N LYS A 404 -0.32 8.31 -1.14
CA LYS A 404 -1.11 8.71 0.04
C LYS A 404 -1.35 10.21 0.11
N SER A 405 -0.37 11.02 -0.24
CA SER A 405 -0.56 12.48 -0.32
C SER A 405 -1.69 12.80 -1.28
N LEU A 406 -1.64 12.24 -2.50
CA LEU A 406 -2.69 12.44 -3.48
C LEU A 406 -4.07 12.06 -2.92
N LEU A 407 -4.18 10.88 -2.31
CA LEU A 407 -5.45 10.37 -1.81
C LEU A 407 -6.03 11.19 -0.66
N PHE A 408 -5.21 11.57 0.32
CA PHE A 408 -5.69 12.42 1.42
C PHE A 408 -6.18 13.76 0.92
N LEU A 409 -5.43 14.41 0.03
CA LEU A 409 -5.82 15.70 -0.53
C LEU A 409 -7.09 15.58 -1.38
N CYS A 410 -7.21 14.54 -2.22
CA CYS A 410 -8.44 14.28 -2.98
C CYS A 410 -9.65 14.07 -2.06
N VAL A 411 -9.51 13.29 -0.97
CA VAL A 411 -10.59 13.07 0.00
C VAL A 411 -10.96 14.38 0.70
N GLY A 412 -9.98 15.23 1.02
CA GLY A 412 -10.23 16.54 1.62
C GLY A 412 -11.06 17.45 0.72
N THR A 413 -10.67 17.57 -0.56
CA THR A 413 -11.42 18.34 -1.54
C THR A 413 -12.83 17.76 -1.79
N ALA A 414 -12.94 16.41 -1.87
CA ALA A 414 -14.23 15.75 -2.01
C ALA A 414 -15.15 16.03 -0.80
N GLU A 415 -14.62 15.95 0.42
CA GLU A 415 -15.35 16.20 1.65
C GLU A 415 -16.03 17.57 1.67
N HIS A 416 -15.31 18.63 1.30
CA HIS A 416 -15.84 19.99 1.28
C HIS A 416 -16.97 20.19 0.26
N HIS A 417 -16.87 19.54 -0.91
CA HIS A 417 -17.80 19.79 -2.03
C HIS A 417 -18.97 18.81 -2.07
N ILE A 418 -18.81 17.60 -1.50
CA ILE A 418 -19.89 16.58 -1.43
C ILE A 418 -20.61 16.64 -0.07
N GLY A 419 -19.96 17.17 0.98
CA GLY A 419 -20.49 17.25 2.34
C GLY A 419 -20.46 15.92 3.10
N SER A 420 -19.72 14.91 2.62
CA SER A 420 -19.61 13.61 3.27
C SER A 420 -18.20 13.02 3.14
N ARG A 421 -17.84 12.19 4.12
CA ARG A 421 -16.58 11.42 4.17
C ARG A 421 -16.77 9.94 3.86
N ASN A 422 -18.02 9.50 3.64
CA ASN A 422 -18.32 8.09 3.45
C ASN A 422 -18.10 7.67 1.99
N ILE A 423 -17.53 6.49 1.81
CA ILE A 423 -17.32 5.89 0.47
C ILE A 423 -18.66 5.71 -0.27
N GLU A 424 -19.74 5.44 0.46
CA GLU A 424 -21.08 5.28 -0.14
C GLU A 424 -21.57 6.56 -0.84
N ASP A 425 -21.31 7.72 -0.25
CA ASP A 425 -21.74 9.01 -0.76
C ASP A 425 -20.86 9.49 -1.93
N MET A 426 -19.74 8.79 -2.19
CA MET A 426 -18.88 8.98 -3.37
C MET A 426 -19.39 8.21 -4.60
N ASP A 427 -20.51 7.49 -4.49
CA ASP A 427 -21.14 6.82 -5.64
C ASP A 427 -21.63 7.88 -6.66
N GLY A 428 -21.24 7.71 -7.92
CA GLY A 428 -21.52 8.71 -8.97
C GLY A 428 -20.64 9.97 -8.93
N MET A 429 -19.59 9.96 -8.10
CA MET A 429 -18.64 11.06 -8.03
C MET A 429 -17.95 11.34 -9.36
N PHE A 430 -17.82 10.32 -10.23
CA PHE A 430 -17.27 10.47 -11.57
C PHE A 430 -18.02 11.52 -12.42
N SER A 431 -19.33 11.67 -12.22
CA SER A 431 -20.14 12.71 -12.88
C SER A 431 -20.14 14.04 -12.15
N ARG A 432 -20.07 14.02 -10.79
CA ARG A 432 -20.10 15.23 -9.96
C ARG A 432 -18.76 15.98 -9.94
N MET A 433 -17.65 15.25 -9.91
CA MET A 433 -16.27 15.77 -9.87
C MET A 433 -15.33 14.90 -10.73
N PRO A 434 -15.44 14.99 -12.07
CA PRO A 434 -14.78 14.06 -12.98
C PRO A 434 -13.27 14.10 -12.94
N HIS A 435 -12.66 15.29 -12.79
CA HIS A 435 -11.20 15.41 -12.73
C HIS A 435 -10.66 14.91 -11.40
N LEU A 436 -11.29 15.29 -10.28
CA LEU A 436 -10.91 14.83 -8.94
C LEU A 436 -11.03 13.30 -8.82
N THR A 437 -12.12 12.73 -9.36
CA THR A 437 -12.33 11.27 -9.33
C THR A 437 -11.24 10.54 -10.08
N ARG A 438 -10.81 11.03 -11.26
CA ARG A 438 -9.68 10.44 -12.01
C ARG A 438 -8.39 10.46 -11.21
N LEU A 439 -8.07 11.59 -10.54
CA LEU A 439 -6.90 11.69 -9.69
C LEU A 439 -6.98 10.74 -8.48
N MET A 440 -8.17 10.60 -7.89
CA MET A 440 -8.41 9.66 -6.79
C MET A 440 -8.26 8.21 -7.24
N MET A 441 -8.82 7.84 -8.40
CA MET A 441 -8.65 6.51 -8.99
C MET A 441 -7.18 6.22 -9.30
N LEU A 442 -6.42 7.19 -9.85
CA LEU A 442 -4.98 7.06 -10.08
C LEU A 442 -4.23 6.82 -8.75
N GLY A 443 -4.55 7.57 -7.70
CA GLY A 443 -3.96 7.39 -6.37
C GLY A 443 -4.25 6.01 -5.78
N ILE A 444 -5.50 5.53 -5.89
CA ILE A 444 -5.88 4.19 -5.44
C ILE A 444 -5.16 3.12 -6.25
N MET A 445 -5.10 3.23 -7.57
CA MET A 445 -4.35 2.30 -8.42
C MET A 445 -2.87 2.27 -8.04
N GLY A 446 -2.26 3.41 -7.71
CA GLY A 446 -0.91 3.52 -7.20
C GLY A 446 -0.66 2.72 -5.90
N MET A 447 -1.70 2.43 -5.13
CA MET A 447 -1.59 1.73 -3.84
C MET A 447 -1.65 0.20 -3.94
N PHE A 448 -2.25 -0.39 -4.98
CA PHE A 448 -2.46 -1.84 -4.98
C PHE A 448 -2.47 -2.52 -6.35
N VAL A 449 -2.50 -1.77 -7.45
CA VAL A 449 -2.63 -2.33 -8.81
C VAL A 449 -1.26 -2.52 -9.46
N ALA A 450 -1.07 -3.64 -10.14
CA ALA A 450 0.06 -3.82 -11.03
C ALA A 450 -0.10 -2.95 -12.29
N PRO A 451 0.94 -2.40 -12.80
CA PRO A 451 2.35 -2.39 -12.38
C PRO A 451 2.72 -1.09 -11.66
N PHE A 452 1.76 -0.44 -10.99
CA PHE A 452 2.04 0.75 -10.21
C PHE A 452 2.88 0.41 -8.97
N GLY A 453 3.71 1.33 -8.55
CA GLY A 453 4.85 1.16 -7.69
C GLY A 453 4.69 0.34 -6.41
N MET A 454 3.54 0.43 -5.71
CA MET A 454 3.33 -0.35 -4.47
C MET A 454 3.28 -1.85 -4.71
N LEU A 455 2.73 -2.32 -5.82
CA LEU A 455 2.72 -3.75 -6.11
C LEU A 455 4.10 -4.27 -6.52
N VAL A 456 4.87 -3.46 -7.25
CA VAL A 456 6.27 -3.77 -7.56
C VAL A 456 7.08 -3.96 -6.29
N SER A 457 6.84 -3.09 -5.30
CA SER A 457 7.50 -3.19 -4.00
C SER A 457 7.06 -4.42 -3.21
N LYS A 458 5.77 -4.79 -3.25
CA LYS A 458 5.25 -6.03 -2.66
C LYS A 458 5.82 -7.28 -3.35
N TRP A 459 5.99 -7.22 -4.67
CA TRP A 459 6.70 -8.27 -5.39
C TRP A 459 8.13 -8.43 -4.87
N GLY A 460 8.88 -7.33 -4.78
CA GLY A 460 10.23 -7.36 -4.20
C GLY A 460 10.26 -7.93 -2.78
N ALA A 461 9.26 -7.60 -1.96
CA ALA A 461 9.12 -8.17 -0.61
C ALA A 461 8.86 -9.68 -0.64
N LEU A 462 8.01 -10.17 -1.55
CA LEU A 462 7.73 -11.60 -1.68
C LEU A 462 8.98 -12.37 -2.14
N VAL A 463 9.71 -11.83 -3.11
CA VAL A 463 11.00 -12.40 -3.58
C VAL A 463 11.99 -12.44 -2.42
N ALA A 464 12.14 -11.35 -1.66
CA ALA A 464 13.03 -11.28 -0.52
C ALA A 464 12.66 -12.30 0.57
N PHE A 465 11.39 -12.45 0.90
CA PHE A 465 10.94 -13.42 1.88
C PHE A 465 11.11 -14.87 1.43
N ALA A 466 10.94 -15.15 0.13
CA ALA A 466 11.23 -16.46 -0.44
C ALA A 466 12.75 -16.78 -0.39
N GLN A 467 13.59 -15.81 -0.75
CA GLN A 467 15.05 -15.95 -0.72
C GLN A 467 15.64 -16.10 0.70
N THR A 468 15.01 -15.49 1.68
CA THR A 468 15.41 -15.61 3.10
C THR A 468 14.74 -16.78 3.82
N GLY A 469 13.88 -17.55 3.15
CA GLY A 469 13.18 -18.68 3.73
C GLY A 469 12.18 -18.30 4.84
N ASN A 470 11.72 -17.05 4.89
CA ASN A 470 10.83 -16.59 5.95
C ASN A 470 9.37 -16.94 5.66
N VAL A 471 9.00 -18.19 6.00
CA VAL A 471 7.67 -18.76 5.75
C VAL A 471 6.53 -17.90 6.33
N LEU A 472 6.71 -17.39 7.56
CA LEU A 472 5.69 -16.56 8.20
C LEU A 472 5.42 -15.28 7.39
N MET A 473 6.47 -14.64 6.90
CA MET A 473 6.35 -13.42 6.10
C MET A 473 5.71 -13.66 4.73
N ILE A 474 6.02 -14.79 4.10
CA ILE A 474 5.37 -15.21 2.84
C ILE A 474 3.85 -15.32 3.05
N MET A 475 3.44 -16.02 4.10
CA MET A 475 2.01 -16.21 4.42
C MET A 475 1.34 -14.87 4.74
N VAL A 476 1.92 -14.07 5.63
CA VAL A 476 1.37 -12.75 6.01
C VAL A 476 1.24 -11.84 4.80
N LEU A 477 2.22 -11.83 3.90
CA LEU A 477 2.19 -11.00 2.69
C LEU A 477 1.08 -11.46 1.73
N ALA A 478 0.90 -12.77 1.54
CA ALA A 478 -0.14 -13.32 0.68
C ALA A 478 -1.55 -12.93 1.17
N PHE A 479 -1.85 -13.20 2.44
CA PHE A 479 -3.18 -12.90 3.02
C PHE A 479 -3.43 -11.38 3.19
N GLY A 480 -2.42 -10.62 3.61
CA GLY A 480 -2.52 -9.17 3.75
C GLY A 480 -2.67 -8.46 2.40
N SER A 481 -2.05 -8.98 1.33
CA SER A 481 -2.24 -8.46 -0.03
C SER A 481 -3.67 -8.67 -0.53
N ALA A 482 -4.26 -9.84 -0.29
CA ALA A 482 -5.65 -10.13 -0.63
C ALA A 482 -6.63 -9.19 0.11
N ALA A 483 -6.39 -8.93 1.40
CA ALA A 483 -7.19 -7.97 2.16
C ALA A 483 -7.04 -6.53 1.62
N THR A 484 -5.81 -6.11 1.26
CA THR A 484 -5.55 -4.81 0.63
C THR A 484 -6.27 -4.67 -0.71
N PHE A 485 -6.29 -5.71 -1.51
CA PHE A 485 -7.00 -5.76 -2.77
C PHE A 485 -8.51 -5.49 -2.58
N TYR A 486 -9.12 -6.13 -1.60
CA TYR A 486 -10.55 -6.03 -1.36
C TYR A 486 -11.00 -4.62 -0.97
N PHE A 487 -10.40 -3.99 0.03
CA PHE A 487 -10.87 -2.66 0.46
C PHE A 487 -10.58 -1.55 -0.55
N TRP A 488 -9.46 -1.63 -1.29
CA TRP A 488 -9.19 -0.69 -2.36
C TRP A 488 -10.10 -0.91 -3.58
N GLY A 489 -10.32 -2.16 -3.98
CA GLY A 489 -11.22 -2.52 -5.06
C GLY A 489 -12.66 -2.08 -4.80
N LYS A 490 -13.13 -2.25 -3.56
CA LYS A 490 -14.45 -1.79 -3.11
C LYS A 490 -14.63 -0.28 -3.28
N TRP A 491 -13.64 0.50 -2.88
CA TRP A 491 -13.70 1.95 -3.03
C TRP A 491 -13.57 2.40 -4.49
N LEU A 492 -12.64 1.81 -5.22
CA LEU A 492 -12.44 2.08 -6.63
C LEU A 492 -13.70 1.79 -7.47
N ALA A 493 -14.41 0.70 -7.15
CA ALA A 493 -15.67 0.34 -7.76
C ALA A 493 -16.75 1.43 -7.55
N LYS A 494 -16.86 2.00 -6.34
CA LYS A 494 -17.78 3.12 -6.08
C LYS A 494 -17.43 4.38 -6.86
N LEU A 495 -16.14 4.70 -6.99
CA LEU A 495 -15.69 5.86 -7.75
C LEU A 495 -15.93 5.73 -9.26
N SER A 496 -15.96 4.51 -9.79
CA SER A 496 -16.17 4.28 -11.23
C SER A 496 -17.60 4.53 -11.70
N GLY A 497 -18.57 4.64 -10.79
CA GLY A 497 -19.99 4.86 -11.08
C GLY A 497 -20.25 6.16 -11.83
N VAL A 498 -20.96 6.08 -12.95
CA VAL A 498 -21.35 7.24 -13.77
C VAL A 498 -22.84 7.51 -13.61
N ASP A 499 -23.19 8.68 -13.07
CA ASP A 499 -24.56 9.14 -12.90
C ASP A 499 -24.84 10.32 -13.84
N PRO A 500 -25.54 10.13 -14.96
CA PRO A 500 -25.78 11.19 -15.94
C PRO A 500 -26.67 12.31 -15.40
N THR A 501 -27.35 12.12 -14.27
CA THR A 501 -28.25 13.10 -13.68
C THR A 501 -27.56 14.03 -12.69
N ALA A 502 -26.31 13.74 -12.31
CA ALA A 502 -25.57 14.49 -11.31
C ALA A 502 -25.05 15.83 -11.86
N GLN A 503 -25.16 16.88 -11.04
CA GLN A 503 -24.60 18.20 -11.36
C GLN A 503 -23.09 18.23 -11.05
N ASN A 504 -22.34 18.89 -11.92
CA ASN A 504 -20.90 19.09 -11.72
C ASN A 504 -20.65 20.22 -10.70
N VAL A 505 -19.99 19.89 -9.58
CA VAL A 505 -19.63 20.82 -8.49
C VAL A 505 -18.14 21.15 -8.48
N GLU A 506 -17.36 20.62 -9.40
CA GLU A 506 -15.89 20.75 -9.45
C GLU A 506 -15.38 22.17 -9.72
N VAL A 507 -16.24 23.03 -10.27
CA VAL A 507 -15.89 24.42 -10.64
C VAL A 507 -15.51 25.27 -9.42
N ASN A 508 -15.96 24.89 -8.23
CA ASN A 508 -15.75 25.66 -7.00
C ASN A 508 -14.40 25.38 -6.30
N VAL A 509 -13.60 24.43 -6.78
CA VAL A 509 -12.33 24.03 -6.16
C VAL A 509 -11.25 25.10 -6.41
N HIS A 510 -10.48 25.45 -5.37
CA HIS A 510 -9.44 26.46 -5.43
C HIS A 510 -8.28 26.06 -6.36
N LYS A 511 -7.69 27.06 -7.04
CA LYS A 511 -6.54 26.87 -7.95
C LYS A 511 -5.32 26.26 -7.25
N THR A 512 -5.08 26.63 -5.99
CA THR A 512 -3.96 26.09 -5.19
C THR A 512 -4.14 24.62 -4.90
N GLU A 513 -5.35 24.15 -4.68
CA GLU A 513 -5.66 22.73 -4.53
C GLU A 513 -5.38 21.97 -5.83
N TRP A 514 -5.89 22.46 -6.98
CA TRP A 514 -5.63 21.86 -8.29
C TRP A 514 -4.15 21.80 -8.63
N MET A 515 -3.40 22.85 -8.32
CA MET A 515 -1.96 22.87 -8.56
C MET A 515 -1.25 21.74 -7.77
N ALA A 516 -1.58 21.59 -6.50
CA ALA A 516 -0.98 20.55 -5.66
C ALA A 516 -1.41 19.15 -6.14
N LEU A 517 -2.72 18.93 -6.37
CA LEU A 517 -3.27 17.63 -6.79
C LEU A 517 -2.69 17.15 -8.12
N ASN A 518 -2.67 18.02 -9.13
CA ASN A 518 -2.15 17.66 -10.45
C ASN A 518 -0.63 17.42 -10.42
N THR A 519 0.12 18.19 -9.64
CA THR A 519 1.57 18.03 -9.52
C THR A 519 1.93 16.72 -8.81
N ILE A 520 1.21 16.36 -7.73
CA ILE A 520 1.43 15.08 -7.03
C ILE A 520 1.03 13.89 -7.92
N ALA A 521 -0.05 14.02 -8.70
CA ALA A 521 -0.46 12.97 -9.65
C ALA A 521 0.59 12.77 -10.74
N ALA A 522 1.14 13.86 -11.30
CA ALA A 522 2.24 13.79 -12.26
C ALA A 522 3.50 13.17 -11.64
N LEU A 523 3.81 13.51 -10.38
CA LEU A 523 4.91 12.93 -9.63
C LEU A 523 4.73 11.42 -9.41
N LEU A 524 3.50 10.96 -9.14
CA LEU A 524 3.21 9.52 -9.00
C LEU A 524 3.51 8.77 -10.30
N ILE A 525 3.06 9.28 -11.44
CA ILE A 525 3.34 8.69 -12.74
C ILE A 525 4.86 8.72 -13.02
N LEU A 526 5.51 9.85 -12.76
CA LEU A 526 6.95 10.01 -12.94
C LEU A 526 7.74 8.98 -12.11
N CYS A 527 7.41 8.80 -10.83
CA CYS A 527 8.05 7.80 -9.96
C CYS A 527 7.87 6.36 -10.51
N CYS A 528 6.68 6.04 -11.05
CA CYS A 528 6.43 4.74 -11.64
C CYS A 528 7.24 4.52 -12.93
N VAL A 529 7.35 5.52 -13.79
CA VAL A 529 8.14 5.44 -15.03
C VAL A 529 9.65 5.46 -14.74
N ALA A 530 10.08 6.28 -13.80
CA ALA A 530 11.49 6.39 -13.41
C ALA A 530 11.96 5.25 -12.47
N PHE A 531 11.09 4.28 -12.13
CA PHE A 531 11.39 3.20 -11.21
C PHE A 531 12.74 2.49 -11.50
N PRO A 532 13.08 2.07 -12.75
CA PRO A 532 14.36 1.45 -13.02
C PRO A 532 15.57 2.35 -12.72
N VAL A 533 15.43 3.66 -13.02
CA VAL A 533 16.48 4.66 -12.77
C VAL A 533 16.66 4.90 -11.28
N ILE A 534 15.56 5.00 -10.53
CA ILE A 534 15.60 5.16 -9.07
C ILE A 534 16.23 3.91 -8.42
N SER A 535 15.89 2.71 -8.91
CA SER A 535 16.48 1.46 -8.42
C SER A 535 17.98 1.43 -8.61
N SER A 536 18.48 1.70 -9.83
CA SER A 536 19.91 1.62 -10.16
C SER A 536 20.71 2.82 -9.63
N GLY A 537 20.12 4.01 -9.59
CA GLY A 537 20.83 5.26 -9.26
C GLY A 537 20.81 5.64 -7.78
N LEU A 538 19.82 5.19 -7.00
CA LEU A 538 19.68 5.56 -5.59
C LEU A 538 19.62 4.35 -4.65
N VAL A 539 18.73 3.37 -4.93
CA VAL A 539 18.48 2.27 -3.98
C VAL A 539 19.60 1.24 -3.98
N SER A 540 20.02 0.78 -5.17
CA SER A 540 21.11 -0.21 -5.28
C SER A 540 22.45 0.32 -4.76
N PRO A 541 22.89 1.57 -5.05
CA PRO A 541 24.09 2.14 -4.44
C PRO A 541 24.01 2.29 -2.92
N TYR A 542 22.82 2.65 -2.36
CA TYR A 542 22.63 2.67 -0.92
C TYR A 542 22.90 1.30 -0.29
N LEU A 543 22.30 0.24 -0.87
CA LEU A 543 22.43 -1.11 -0.34
C LEU A 543 23.85 -1.66 -0.50
N ALA A 544 24.52 -1.34 -1.62
CA ALA A 544 25.92 -1.67 -1.79
C ALA A 544 26.82 -1.02 -0.74
N MET A 545 26.54 0.24 -0.38
CA MET A 545 27.27 0.97 0.66
C MET A 545 27.03 0.38 2.05
N VAL A 546 25.79 0.02 2.39
CA VAL A 546 25.40 -0.39 3.74
C VAL A 546 25.61 -1.87 3.99
N PHE A 547 25.33 -2.73 3.00
CA PHE A 547 25.37 -4.20 3.11
C PHE A 547 26.54 -4.83 2.33
N GLY A 548 27.35 -4.04 1.63
CA GLY A 548 28.50 -4.54 0.85
C GLY A 548 28.14 -5.33 -0.42
N ARG A 549 26.83 -5.43 -0.76
CA ARG A 549 26.37 -6.14 -1.96
C ARG A 549 25.14 -5.47 -2.60
N VAL A 550 25.02 -5.63 -3.91
CA VAL A 550 23.82 -5.20 -4.65
C VAL A 550 22.84 -6.36 -4.70
N PRO A 551 21.61 -6.20 -4.17
CA PRO A 551 20.61 -7.25 -4.24
C PRO A 551 20.04 -7.37 -5.65
N TYR A 552 19.77 -8.61 -6.06
CA TYR A 552 19.01 -8.89 -7.26
C TYR A 552 17.57 -9.27 -6.86
N VAL A 553 16.64 -8.36 -7.10
CA VAL A 553 15.23 -8.55 -6.68
C VAL A 553 14.32 -8.72 -7.90
N ILE A 554 14.44 -7.86 -8.89
CA ILE A 554 13.61 -7.88 -10.10
C ILE A 554 14.50 -7.74 -11.32
N GLY A 555 14.28 -8.60 -12.33
CA GLY A 555 15.00 -8.56 -13.60
C GLY A 555 14.76 -7.25 -14.37
N LYS A 556 15.77 -6.79 -15.10
CA LYS A 556 15.69 -5.56 -15.90
C LYS A 556 14.52 -5.60 -16.90
N ASP A 557 14.30 -6.74 -17.56
CA ASP A 557 13.23 -6.90 -18.54
C ASP A 557 11.84 -6.78 -17.90
N ALA A 558 11.65 -7.35 -16.70
CA ALA A 558 10.42 -7.20 -15.93
C ALA A 558 10.18 -5.73 -15.52
N MET A 559 11.25 -5.00 -15.15
CA MET A 559 11.14 -3.57 -14.83
C MET A 559 10.72 -2.73 -16.05
N TYR A 560 11.30 -2.97 -17.23
CA TYR A 560 10.92 -2.27 -18.46
C TYR A 560 9.50 -2.60 -18.89
N LEU A 561 9.10 -3.87 -18.81
CA LEU A 561 7.73 -4.29 -19.11
C LEU A 561 6.71 -3.58 -18.20
N MET A 562 7.02 -3.46 -16.91
CA MET A 562 6.16 -2.71 -15.98
C MET A 562 5.99 -1.24 -16.39
N VAL A 563 7.06 -0.58 -16.79
CA VAL A 563 7.00 0.81 -17.30
C VAL A 563 6.09 0.91 -18.52
N VAL A 564 6.19 -0.03 -19.47
CA VAL A 564 5.32 -0.08 -20.66
C VAL A 564 3.84 -0.25 -20.25
N ILE A 565 3.55 -1.12 -19.30
CA ILE A 565 2.18 -1.34 -18.82
C ILE A 565 1.64 -0.11 -18.09
N VAL A 566 2.46 0.57 -17.27
CA VAL A 566 2.07 1.87 -16.64
C VAL A 566 1.72 2.90 -17.69
N ALA A 567 2.56 3.06 -18.70
CA ALA A 567 2.32 4.00 -19.79
C ALA A 567 1.02 3.65 -20.53
N PHE A 568 0.76 2.37 -20.80
CA PHE A 568 -0.45 1.89 -21.44
C PHE A 568 -1.71 2.21 -20.59
N ILE A 569 -1.69 1.90 -19.28
CA ILE A 569 -2.81 2.21 -18.38
C ILE A 569 -3.05 3.73 -18.33
N ALA A 570 -1.98 4.52 -18.23
CA ALA A 570 -2.10 5.98 -18.24
C ALA A 570 -2.75 6.50 -19.54
N VAL A 571 -2.34 5.99 -20.70
CA VAL A 571 -2.93 6.32 -22.00
C VAL A 571 -4.40 5.93 -22.03
N VAL A 572 -4.75 4.71 -21.59
CA VAL A 572 -6.15 4.24 -21.56
C VAL A 572 -6.99 5.13 -20.64
N LEU A 573 -6.53 5.44 -19.45
CA LEU A 573 -7.22 6.33 -18.51
C LEU A 573 -7.41 7.74 -19.07
N LEU A 574 -6.41 8.27 -19.77
CA LEU A 574 -6.47 9.61 -20.37
C LEU A 574 -7.37 9.66 -21.62
N THR A 575 -7.45 8.58 -22.39
CA THR A 575 -8.20 8.52 -23.65
C THR A 575 -9.64 8.00 -23.50
N SER A 576 -9.95 7.30 -22.41
CA SER A 576 -11.26 6.68 -22.13
C SER A 576 -12.42 7.68 -21.99
N PHE A 577 -12.13 8.96 -21.95
CA PHE A 577 -13.13 10.03 -21.71
C PHE A 577 -13.75 10.59 -22.97
N ARG A 578 -13.57 9.96 -24.13
CA ARG A 578 -14.28 10.35 -25.36
C ARG A 578 -15.73 9.89 -25.27
N VAL A 579 -16.65 10.84 -25.35
CA VAL A 579 -18.08 10.58 -25.39
C VAL A 579 -18.38 9.71 -26.61
N SER A 580 -18.96 8.55 -26.39
CA SER A 580 -19.41 7.66 -27.47
C SER A 580 -20.87 7.96 -27.80
N ASN A 581 -21.21 7.95 -29.09
CA ASN A 581 -22.58 8.14 -29.59
C ASN A 581 -23.44 6.86 -29.50
N LYS A 582 -23.21 5.99 -28.53
CA LYS A 582 -24.03 4.79 -28.30
C LYS A 582 -25.35 5.17 -27.66
N PRO A 583 -26.49 4.51 -28.06
CA PRO A 583 -27.75 4.72 -27.37
C PRO A 583 -27.66 4.31 -25.90
N HIS A 584 -28.03 5.24 -25.03
CA HIS A 584 -28.08 5.01 -23.59
C HIS A 584 -29.41 4.39 -23.20
N VAL A 585 -29.38 3.42 -22.31
CA VAL A 585 -30.54 2.76 -21.74
C VAL A 585 -30.52 2.90 -20.21
N ASN A 586 -31.72 2.85 -19.61
CA ASN A 586 -31.83 2.86 -18.16
C ASN A 586 -31.36 1.53 -17.58
N VAL A 587 -30.99 1.55 -16.31
CA VAL A 587 -30.54 0.39 -15.53
C VAL A 587 -31.66 -0.66 -15.45
N TYR A 588 -31.30 -1.93 -15.60
CA TYR A 588 -32.20 -3.06 -15.47
C TYR A 588 -32.60 -3.32 -14.02
N LEU A 589 -33.91 -3.28 -13.72
CA LEU A 589 -34.47 -3.49 -12.37
C LEU A 589 -35.53 -4.64 -12.36
N SER A 590 -35.22 -5.76 -12.99
CA SER A 590 -36.08 -6.97 -13.03
C SER A 590 -37.52 -6.69 -13.50
N GLY A 591 -37.68 -5.86 -14.52
CA GLY A 591 -38.99 -5.52 -15.11
C GLY A 591 -39.72 -4.36 -14.42
N VAL A 592 -39.15 -3.81 -13.35
CA VAL A 592 -39.67 -2.53 -12.78
C VAL A 592 -39.30 -1.38 -13.73
N GLY A 593 -40.30 -0.61 -14.16
CA GLY A 593 -40.08 0.53 -15.06
C GLY A 593 -39.24 1.62 -14.37
N THR A 594 -38.20 2.06 -15.07
CA THR A 594 -37.34 3.16 -14.62
C THR A 594 -37.74 4.45 -15.30
N ASP A 595 -38.06 5.46 -14.52
CA ASP A 595 -38.42 6.79 -15.03
C ASP A 595 -37.19 7.58 -15.49
N ASN A 596 -36.09 7.49 -14.71
CA ASN A 596 -34.85 8.19 -14.96
C ASN A 596 -33.65 7.37 -14.47
N TYR A 597 -32.83 6.89 -15.36
CA TYR A 597 -31.60 6.12 -15.08
C TYR A 597 -31.81 4.96 -14.10
N ARG A 598 -31.66 5.17 -12.79
CA ARG A 598 -31.87 4.18 -11.72
C ARG A 598 -32.98 4.54 -10.74
N HIS A 599 -33.84 5.49 -11.11
CA HIS A 599 -34.98 5.87 -10.29
C HIS A 599 -36.25 5.16 -10.78
N PHE A 600 -37.04 4.71 -9.82
CA PHE A 600 -38.32 4.05 -10.07
C PHE A 600 -39.39 4.55 -9.08
N ARG A 601 -40.64 4.34 -9.41
CA ARG A 601 -41.76 4.71 -8.53
C ARG A 601 -42.05 3.63 -7.53
N GLY A 602 -41.90 3.95 -6.26
CA GLY A 602 -42.28 3.10 -5.13
C GLY A 602 -43.79 2.98 -4.97
N SER A 603 -44.22 2.19 -3.99
CA SER A 603 -45.63 1.85 -3.74
C SER A 603 -46.55 3.05 -3.49
N MET A 604 -46.04 4.15 -3.02
CA MET A 604 -46.79 5.40 -2.73
C MET A 604 -46.58 6.47 -3.81
N GLY A 605 -46.06 6.12 -4.97
CA GLY A 605 -45.75 7.06 -6.06
C GLY A 605 -44.49 7.92 -5.82
N HIS A 606 -43.77 7.70 -4.73
CA HIS A 606 -42.52 8.39 -4.47
C HIS A 606 -41.43 7.90 -5.43
N GLU A 607 -40.59 8.81 -5.88
CA GLU A 607 -39.39 8.46 -6.61
C GLU A 607 -38.36 7.83 -5.64
N VAL A 608 -37.95 6.62 -5.94
CA VAL A 608 -36.98 5.84 -5.15
C VAL A 608 -35.77 5.55 -6.02
N LYS A 609 -34.60 5.82 -5.47
CA LYS A 609 -33.32 5.51 -6.13
C LYS A 609 -32.91 4.07 -5.78
N ALA A 610 -32.65 3.27 -6.80
CA ALA A 610 -32.10 1.94 -6.60
C ALA A 610 -30.62 2.03 -6.19
N GLU A 611 -30.34 1.75 -4.94
CA GLU A 611 -28.99 1.80 -4.38
C GLU A 611 -28.61 0.51 -3.69
N LYS A 612 -27.35 0.17 -3.79
CA LYS A 612 -26.73 -0.93 -3.02
C LYS A 612 -25.62 -0.36 -2.13
N ARG A 613 -25.65 -0.70 -0.85
CA ARG A 613 -24.55 -0.41 0.09
C ARG A 613 -23.48 -1.49 0.02
N ASN A 614 -22.23 -1.11 0.26
CA ASN A 614 -21.12 -2.05 0.37
C ASN A 614 -21.28 -2.92 1.62
N TRP A 615 -20.64 -4.07 1.56
CA TRP A 615 -20.58 -4.94 2.72
C TRP A 615 -19.27 -4.68 3.49
N TYR A 616 -19.36 -4.51 4.79
CA TYR A 616 -18.25 -4.10 5.65
C TYR A 616 -17.74 -5.19 6.59
N SER A 617 -18.46 -6.30 6.77
CA SER A 617 -18.07 -7.41 7.67
C SER A 617 -17.65 -6.96 9.07
N GLU A 618 -18.30 -5.94 9.61
CA GLU A 618 -17.93 -5.38 10.90
C GLU A 618 -17.96 -6.41 12.04
N ASP A 619 -18.89 -7.37 11.98
CA ASP A 619 -19.04 -8.46 12.95
C ASP A 619 -17.81 -9.38 13.02
N ALA A 620 -17.11 -9.58 11.88
CA ALA A 620 -15.96 -10.47 11.79
C ALA A 620 -14.63 -9.72 11.83
N LEU A 621 -14.53 -8.61 11.10
CA LEU A 621 -13.28 -7.88 10.84
C LEU A 621 -13.24 -6.50 11.50
N GLY A 622 -14.22 -6.18 12.36
CA GLY A 622 -14.33 -4.89 13.02
C GLY A 622 -13.18 -4.60 13.99
N GLU A 623 -12.87 -3.31 14.11
CA GLU A 623 -11.81 -2.77 14.98
C GLU A 623 -11.93 -3.26 16.43
N LYS A 624 -13.16 -3.26 16.99
CA LYS A 624 -13.42 -3.65 18.37
C LYS A 624 -13.06 -5.10 18.68
N ARG A 625 -13.06 -5.95 17.66
CA ARG A 625 -12.76 -7.38 17.80
C ARG A 625 -11.29 -7.70 17.55
N ILE A 626 -10.73 -7.20 16.46
CA ILE A 626 -9.38 -7.55 16.00
C ILE A 626 -8.31 -6.66 16.67
N GLY A 627 -8.59 -5.36 16.84
CA GLY A 627 -7.63 -4.40 17.36
C GLY A 627 -7.03 -4.76 18.72
N PRO A 628 -7.86 -5.08 19.74
CA PRO A 628 -7.35 -5.46 21.06
C PRO A 628 -6.50 -6.74 21.03
N ALA A 629 -6.92 -7.76 20.26
CA ALA A 629 -6.15 -9.01 20.13
C ALA A 629 -4.77 -8.77 19.52
N GLY A 630 -4.71 -8.01 18.42
CA GLY A 630 -3.44 -7.63 17.79
C GLY A 630 -2.54 -6.82 18.71
N SER A 631 -3.13 -5.89 19.46
CA SER A 631 -2.37 -5.07 20.42
C SER A 631 -1.77 -5.91 21.56
N VAL A 632 -2.52 -6.87 22.09
CA VAL A 632 -2.02 -7.78 23.14
C VAL A 632 -0.86 -8.62 22.61
N VAL A 633 -0.98 -9.21 21.42
CA VAL A 633 0.08 -10.03 20.82
C VAL A 633 1.33 -9.18 20.58
N CYS A 634 1.19 -7.98 20.01
CA CYS A 634 2.33 -7.09 19.78
C CYS A 634 2.97 -6.61 21.10
N CYS A 635 2.19 -6.29 22.12
CA CYS A 635 2.72 -5.99 23.46
C CYS A 635 3.53 -7.16 24.02
N SER A 636 3.05 -8.39 23.86
CA SER A 636 3.73 -9.59 24.34
C SER A 636 5.07 -9.79 23.64
N ILE A 637 5.15 -9.54 22.32
CA ILE A 637 6.39 -9.64 21.53
C ILE A 637 7.39 -8.57 21.97
N ILE A 638 6.95 -7.32 22.11
CA ILE A 638 7.82 -6.21 22.56
C ILE A 638 8.35 -6.50 23.97
N LEU A 639 7.48 -6.93 24.88
CA LEU A 639 7.88 -7.27 26.25
C LEU A 639 8.86 -8.44 26.28
N PHE A 640 8.60 -9.47 25.47
CA PHE A 640 9.51 -10.62 25.33
C PHE A 640 10.89 -10.17 24.84
N ALA A 641 10.98 -9.32 23.83
CA ALA A 641 12.25 -8.80 23.32
C ALA A 641 13.01 -7.99 24.39
N LEU A 642 12.31 -7.12 25.12
CA LEU A 642 12.90 -6.35 26.23
C LEU A 642 13.41 -7.26 27.36
N LEU A 643 12.65 -8.29 27.74
CA LEU A 643 13.04 -9.27 28.75
C LEU A 643 14.24 -10.12 28.30
N CYS A 644 14.27 -10.54 27.04
CA CYS A 644 15.42 -11.24 26.48
C CYS A 644 16.70 -10.39 26.58
N CYS A 645 16.61 -9.11 26.19
CA CYS A 645 17.74 -8.21 26.27
C CYS A 645 18.20 -7.92 27.71
N ALA A 646 17.27 -7.92 28.68
CA ALA A 646 17.58 -7.69 30.09
C ALA A 646 18.14 -8.94 30.84
N TRP A 647 17.67 -10.14 30.44
CA TRP A 647 17.94 -11.39 31.17
C TRP A 647 19.01 -12.28 30.52
N ILE A 648 19.02 -12.37 29.18
CA ILE A 648 20.00 -13.17 28.44
C ILE A 648 21.21 -12.27 28.21
N GLY A 649 22.35 -12.63 28.76
CA GLY A 649 23.56 -11.81 28.60
C GLY A 649 23.84 -11.50 27.12
N PRO A 650 24.29 -10.30 26.80
CA PRO A 650 24.41 -9.78 25.44
C PRO A 650 25.27 -10.66 24.51
N GLU A 651 26.20 -11.40 25.02
CA GLU A 651 27.09 -12.31 24.26
C GLU A 651 26.36 -13.47 23.59
N ARG A 652 25.20 -13.90 24.12
CA ARG A 652 24.39 -15.00 23.56
C ARG A 652 23.32 -14.54 22.56
N LEU A 653 23.11 -13.23 22.44
CA LEU A 653 22.09 -12.64 21.56
C LEU A 653 22.64 -12.21 20.19
N ALA A 654 23.96 -12.22 20.00
CA ALA A 654 24.62 -11.97 18.72
C ALA A 654 24.84 -13.32 18.01
N MET A 655 24.14 -13.54 16.92
CA MET A 655 24.28 -14.71 16.04
C MET A 655 24.73 -14.28 14.64
N SER A 656 25.40 -15.18 13.93
CA SER A 656 25.80 -14.97 12.54
C SER A 656 24.59 -14.72 11.63
N ALA A 657 24.78 -13.85 10.62
CA ALA A 657 23.75 -13.52 9.64
C ALA A 657 23.17 -14.78 8.97
N PRO A 658 21.85 -14.83 8.71
CA PRO A 658 21.22 -15.96 8.06
C PRO A 658 21.80 -16.18 6.67
N SER A 659 22.08 -17.43 6.32
CA SER A 659 22.50 -17.82 4.98
C SER A 659 21.38 -17.54 3.99
N VAL A 660 21.60 -16.63 3.06
CA VAL A 660 20.66 -16.33 1.99
C VAL A 660 20.72 -17.44 0.94
N LEU A 661 19.57 -18.08 0.70
CA LEU A 661 19.43 -19.01 -0.42
C LEU A 661 19.69 -18.23 -1.73
N ARG A 662 20.76 -18.59 -2.44
CA ARG A 662 21.06 -17.97 -3.74
C ARG A 662 20.14 -18.59 -4.79
N GLY A 663 19.10 -17.85 -5.23
CA GLY A 663 18.31 -18.23 -6.39
C GLY A 663 19.19 -18.32 -7.63
N LYS A 664 19.01 -19.35 -8.45
CA LYS A 664 19.61 -19.44 -9.77
C LYS A 664 18.87 -18.48 -10.70
N TYR A 665 19.64 -17.68 -11.43
CA TYR A 665 19.10 -16.78 -12.43
C TYR A 665 18.94 -17.51 -13.75
N PHE A 666 17.70 -17.58 -14.25
CA PHE A 666 17.40 -17.90 -15.64
C PHE A 666 17.15 -16.59 -16.38
N GLU A 667 17.89 -16.32 -17.45
CA GLU A 667 17.53 -15.23 -18.35
C GLU A 667 16.22 -15.61 -19.03
N GLY A 668 15.14 -14.97 -18.64
CA GLY A 668 13.85 -15.09 -19.31
C GLY A 668 13.93 -14.57 -20.76
N SER A 669 12.91 -14.86 -21.56
CA SER A 669 12.88 -14.61 -23.02
C SER A 669 12.91 -13.13 -23.44
N GLY A 670 13.26 -12.21 -22.59
CA GLY A 670 13.33 -10.76 -22.86
C GLY A 670 12.00 -10.14 -23.30
N VAL A 671 11.94 -8.81 -23.47
CA VAL A 671 10.72 -8.08 -23.87
C VAL A 671 10.19 -8.55 -25.24
N VAL A 672 11.09 -8.90 -26.17
CA VAL A 672 10.72 -9.39 -27.51
C VAL A 672 10.02 -10.75 -27.41
N GLY A 673 10.54 -11.67 -26.59
CA GLY A 673 9.91 -12.97 -26.36
C GLY A 673 8.51 -12.85 -25.74
N ILE A 674 8.33 -11.93 -24.78
CA ILE A 674 7.02 -11.65 -24.20
C ILE A 674 6.05 -11.09 -25.25
N PHE A 675 6.51 -10.20 -26.14
CA PHE A 675 5.69 -9.69 -27.21
C PHE A 675 5.24 -10.81 -28.18
N ILE A 676 6.17 -11.67 -28.60
CA ILE A 676 5.84 -12.83 -29.45
C ILE A 676 4.88 -13.78 -28.71
N GLY A 677 5.14 -14.12 -27.47
CA GLY A 677 4.27 -14.92 -26.61
C GLY A 677 2.86 -14.34 -26.50
N THR A 678 2.75 -13.01 -26.36
CA THR A 678 1.45 -12.29 -26.30
C THR A 678 0.69 -12.42 -27.63
N VAL A 679 1.36 -12.26 -28.78
CA VAL A 679 0.73 -12.43 -30.10
C VAL A 679 0.28 -13.88 -30.29
N VAL A 680 1.11 -14.85 -29.96
CA VAL A 680 0.77 -16.29 -30.05
C VAL A 680 -0.43 -16.61 -29.16
N PHE A 681 -0.41 -16.15 -27.90
CA PHE A 681 -1.52 -16.38 -26.98
C PHE A 681 -2.80 -15.68 -27.44
N ALA A 682 -2.73 -14.45 -27.94
CA ALA A 682 -3.87 -13.71 -28.46
C ALA A 682 -4.58 -14.42 -29.63
N LEU A 683 -3.83 -15.14 -30.44
CA LEU A 683 -4.37 -15.88 -31.59
C LEU A 683 -4.91 -17.27 -31.20
N LEU A 684 -4.16 -18.01 -30.37
CA LEU A 684 -4.47 -19.41 -30.06
C LEU A 684 -5.45 -19.55 -28.88
N ALA A 685 -5.33 -18.76 -27.83
CA ALA A 685 -6.15 -18.94 -26.62
C ALA A 685 -7.64 -18.76 -26.86
N PRO A 686 -8.14 -17.79 -27.66
CA PRO A 686 -9.56 -17.70 -27.97
C PRO A 686 -10.07 -18.91 -28.76
N LEU A 687 -9.25 -19.47 -29.65
CA LEU A 687 -9.63 -20.65 -30.45
C LEU A 687 -9.74 -21.90 -29.55
N VAL A 688 -8.73 -22.16 -28.75
CA VAL A 688 -8.72 -23.31 -27.82
C VAL A 688 -9.80 -23.15 -26.75
N GLY A 689 -9.93 -21.95 -26.15
CA GLY A 689 -10.93 -21.67 -25.12
C GLY A 689 -12.37 -21.79 -25.64
N GLY A 690 -12.63 -21.33 -26.86
CA GLY A 690 -13.95 -21.50 -27.50
C GLY A 690 -14.28 -22.95 -27.79
N LEU A 691 -13.29 -23.79 -28.17
CA LEU A 691 -13.49 -25.24 -28.29
C LEU A 691 -13.77 -25.91 -26.94
N ILE A 692 -13.04 -25.52 -25.89
CA ILE A 692 -13.25 -26.01 -24.53
C ILE A 692 -14.67 -25.66 -24.06
N ASP A 693 -15.14 -24.42 -24.24
CA ASP A 693 -16.52 -24.01 -23.93
C ASP A 693 -17.55 -24.81 -24.72
N GLY A 694 -17.27 -25.13 -25.97
CA GLY A 694 -18.13 -26.00 -26.81
C GLY A 694 -18.21 -27.44 -26.28
N VAL A 695 -17.08 -27.98 -25.85
CA VAL A 695 -17.01 -29.32 -25.22
C VAL A 695 -17.76 -29.31 -23.89
N ASP A 696 -17.56 -28.29 -23.05
CA ASP A 696 -18.24 -28.13 -21.78
C ASP A 696 -19.78 -28.14 -21.93
N ARG A 697 -20.31 -27.28 -22.79
CA ARG A 697 -21.77 -27.21 -23.05
C ARG A 697 -22.34 -28.54 -23.54
N LYS A 698 -21.55 -29.28 -24.29
CA LYS A 698 -21.96 -30.58 -24.79
C LYS A 698 -21.90 -31.65 -23.72
N LEU A 699 -20.84 -31.71 -22.91
CA LEU A 699 -20.68 -32.62 -21.80
C LEU A 699 -21.74 -32.37 -20.71
N SER A 700 -21.93 -31.14 -20.28
CA SER A 700 -22.94 -30.75 -19.31
C SER A 700 -24.35 -31.12 -19.80
N ALA A 701 -24.68 -30.88 -21.06
CA ALA A 701 -25.96 -31.31 -21.61
C ALA A 701 -26.13 -32.84 -21.58
N ARG A 702 -25.07 -33.60 -21.88
CA ARG A 702 -25.12 -35.07 -21.82
C ARG A 702 -25.26 -35.60 -20.38
N MET A 703 -24.56 -35.00 -19.42
CA MET A 703 -24.72 -35.32 -18.00
C MET A 703 -26.16 -35.07 -17.49
N GLN A 704 -26.84 -34.08 -18.09
CA GLN A 704 -28.21 -33.70 -17.79
C GLN A 704 -29.24 -34.48 -18.63
N GLY A 705 -28.84 -35.48 -19.43
CA GLY A 705 -29.71 -36.25 -20.30
C GLY A 705 -30.18 -35.55 -21.58
N ARG A 706 -29.56 -34.46 -21.96
CA ARG A 706 -29.87 -33.64 -23.17
C ARG A 706 -28.85 -33.87 -24.30
N VAL A 707 -29.20 -33.52 -25.53
CA VAL A 707 -28.35 -33.70 -26.73
C VAL A 707 -27.19 -32.72 -26.76
N GLY A 708 -27.40 -31.51 -26.30
CA GLY A 708 -26.43 -30.42 -26.30
C GLY A 708 -26.24 -29.73 -27.66
N PRO A 709 -25.60 -28.52 -27.65
CA PRO A 709 -25.37 -27.72 -28.86
C PRO A 709 -24.24 -28.31 -29.74
N ARG A 710 -23.99 -27.66 -30.90
CA ARG A 710 -22.82 -27.94 -31.76
C ARG A 710 -21.54 -27.49 -31.06
N LEU A 711 -20.42 -28.18 -31.30
CA LEU A 711 -19.11 -27.83 -30.68
C LEU A 711 -18.66 -26.39 -31.01
N LEU A 712 -18.96 -25.90 -32.20
CA LEU A 712 -18.62 -24.54 -32.66
C LEU A 712 -19.66 -23.49 -32.26
N GLN A 713 -20.72 -23.84 -31.53
CA GLN A 713 -21.75 -22.90 -31.11
C GLN A 713 -21.22 -21.66 -30.38
N PRO A 714 -20.25 -21.75 -29.45
CA PRO A 714 -19.70 -20.58 -28.78
C PRO A 714 -19.16 -19.52 -29.75
N PHE A 715 -18.49 -19.94 -30.83
CA PHE A 715 -17.96 -19.02 -31.84
C PHE A 715 -19.08 -18.29 -32.58
N TYR A 716 -20.20 -18.99 -32.92
CA TYR A 716 -21.36 -18.32 -33.53
C TYR A 716 -22.00 -17.34 -32.56
N ASP A 717 -22.04 -17.66 -31.26
CA ASP A 717 -22.59 -16.78 -30.23
C ASP A 717 -21.75 -15.50 -30.12
N VAL A 718 -20.41 -15.60 -30.04
CA VAL A 718 -19.51 -14.45 -30.03
C VAL A 718 -19.61 -13.62 -31.32
N ALA A 719 -19.67 -14.27 -32.51
CA ALA A 719 -19.82 -13.59 -33.79
C ALA A 719 -21.16 -12.84 -33.88
N LYS A 720 -22.24 -13.39 -33.31
CA LYS A 720 -23.55 -12.72 -33.21
C LYS A 720 -23.45 -11.51 -32.26
N LEU A 721 -22.81 -11.63 -31.08
CA LEU A 721 -22.64 -10.55 -30.14
C LEU A 721 -21.86 -9.38 -30.76
N LEU A 722 -20.79 -9.67 -31.51
CA LEU A 722 -19.97 -8.63 -32.18
C LEU A 722 -20.76 -7.87 -33.27
N ARG A 723 -21.77 -8.50 -33.86
CA ARG A 723 -22.65 -7.87 -34.90
C ARG A 723 -23.87 -7.18 -34.28
N LYS A 724 -24.19 -7.45 -33.00
CA LYS A 724 -25.36 -6.86 -32.36
C LYS A 724 -25.12 -5.39 -32.08
N ALA A 725 -26.14 -4.56 -32.38
CA ALA A 725 -26.09 -3.14 -32.05
C ALA A 725 -25.85 -2.96 -30.55
N PRO A 726 -24.84 -2.17 -30.13
CA PRO A 726 -24.54 -1.98 -28.72
C PRO A 726 -25.61 -1.08 -28.09
N ALA A 727 -26.18 -1.54 -26.99
CA ALA A 727 -26.94 -0.73 -26.06
C ALA A 727 -26.13 -0.72 -24.75
N SER A 728 -25.97 0.43 -24.12
CA SER A 728 -25.12 0.57 -22.95
C SER A 728 -25.75 1.55 -21.98
N VAL A 729 -25.60 1.27 -20.68
CA VAL A 729 -25.99 2.20 -19.62
C VAL A 729 -25.00 3.37 -19.60
N ASN A 730 -23.72 3.08 -19.82
CA ASN A 730 -22.68 4.08 -20.05
C ASN A 730 -21.56 3.49 -20.94
N THR A 731 -20.64 4.33 -21.40
CA THR A 731 -19.58 3.92 -22.34
C THR A 731 -18.32 3.39 -21.67
N MET A 732 -18.21 3.52 -20.35
CA MET A 732 -17.03 3.12 -19.60
C MET A 732 -16.93 1.60 -19.43
N ASP A 733 -18.07 0.90 -19.38
CA ASP A 733 -18.14 -0.56 -19.30
C ASP A 733 -17.34 -1.24 -20.41
N ASP A 734 -17.49 -0.75 -21.63
CA ASP A 734 -16.81 -1.29 -22.83
C ASP A 734 -15.29 -1.08 -22.77
N THR A 735 -14.86 0.09 -22.31
CA THR A 735 -13.44 0.44 -22.17
C THR A 735 -12.78 -0.42 -21.09
N TYR A 736 -13.40 -0.52 -19.91
CA TYR A 736 -12.87 -1.36 -18.85
C TYR A 736 -12.82 -2.84 -19.23
N MET A 737 -13.83 -3.32 -19.97
CA MET A 737 -13.85 -4.70 -20.43
C MET A 737 -12.77 -4.97 -21.49
N ALA A 738 -12.47 -4.00 -22.36
CA ALA A 738 -11.34 -4.09 -23.28
C ALA A 738 -10.01 -4.18 -22.55
N CYS A 739 -9.81 -3.38 -21.48
CA CYS A 739 -8.63 -3.47 -20.64
C CYS A 739 -8.50 -4.85 -19.97
N ALA A 740 -9.60 -5.39 -19.43
CA ALA A 740 -9.61 -6.72 -18.81
C ALA A 740 -9.14 -7.79 -19.79
N LEU A 741 -9.66 -7.79 -21.02
CA LEU A 741 -9.24 -8.71 -22.08
C LEU A 741 -7.75 -8.55 -22.42
N ILE A 742 -7.27 -7.32 -22.59
CA ILE A 742 -5.87 -7.06 -22.95
C ILE A 742 -4.94 -7.57 -21.83
N PHE A 743 -5.23 -7.29 -20.56
CA PHE A 743 -4.39 -7.74 -19.46
C PHE A 743 -4.39 -9.25 -19.27
N THR A 744 -5.51 -9.92 -19.53
CA THR A 744 -5.57 -11.40 -19.57
C THR A 744 -4.67 -11.95 -20.67
N VAL A 745 -4.73 -11.37 -21.88
CA VAL A 745 -3.90 -11.78 -23.02
C VAL A 745 -2.42 -11.52 -22.74
N VAL A 746 -2.05 -10.37 -22.19
CA VAL A 746 -0.66 -10.06 -21.82
C VAL A 746 -0.17 -11.02 -20.73
N GLY A 747 -0.99 -11.32 -19.71
CA GLY A 747 -0.66 -12.32 -18.69
C GLY A 747 -0.39 -13.70 -19.27
N GLY A 748 -1.24 -14.15 -20.20
CA GLY A 748 -1.02 -15.39 -20.94
C GLY A 748 0.23 -15.38 -21.80
N GLY A 749 0.54 -14.24 -22.43
CA GLY A 749 1.78 -14.04 -23.21
C GLY A 749 3.04 -14.14 -22.36
N ILE A 750 3.04 -13.55 -21.16
CA ILE A 750 4.13 -13.65 -20.19
C ILE A 750 4.35 -15.13 -19.81
N PHE A 751 3.31 -15.88 -19.57
CA PHE A 751 3.40 -17.28 -19.22
C PHE A 751 3.95 -18.14 -20.38
N VAL A 752 3.40 -17.97 -21.61
CA VAL A 752 3.82 -18.71 -22.82
C VAL A 752 5.26 -18.41 -23.21
N SER A 753 5.73 -17.18 -22.97
CA SER A 753 7.13 -16.79 -23.24
C SER A 753 8.13 -17.42 -22.27
N GLY A 754 7.69 -18.18 -21.26
CA GLY A 754 8.57 -18.74 -20.24
C GLY A 754 9.02 -17.79 -19.15
N SER A 755 8.43 -16.60 -19.10
CA SER A 755 8.80 -15.52 -18.17
C SER A 755 8.14 -15.68 -16.78
N ASN A 756 8.23 -14.63 -15.98
CA ASN A 756 7.91 -14.61 -14.56
C ASN A 756 6.42 -14.91 -14.26
N THR A 757 6.15 -16.00 -13.53
CA THR A 757 4.79 -16.44 -13.17
C THR A 757 4.10 -15.51 -12.18
N LEU A 758 4.85 -14.83 -11.31
CA LEU A 758 4.31 -13.87 -10.36
C LEU A 758 3.78 -12.62 -11.08
N LEU A 759 4.49 -12.15 -12.12
CA LEU A 759 4.00 -11.07 -12.99
C LEU A 759 2.74 -11.48 -13.74
N CYS A 760 2.68 -12.73 -14.23
CA CYS A 760 1.47 -13.28 -14.85
C CYS A 760 0.28 -13.27 -13.88
N ALA A 761 0.47 -13.71 -12.64
CA ALA A 761 -0.55 -13.66 -11.60
C ALA A 761 -1.07 -12.22 -11.38
N PHE A 762 -0.19 -11.25 -11.30
CA PHE A 762 -0.59 -9.85 -11.14
C PHE A 762 -1.36 -9.30 -12.35
N MET A 763 -1.04 -9.72 -13.57
CA MET A 763 -1.82 -9.32 -14.76
C MET A 763 -3.24 -9.89 -14.73
N VAL A 764 -3.41 -11.13 -14.28
CA VAL A 764 -4.73 -11.77 -14.11
C VAL A 764 -5.55 -11.05 -13.01
N THR A 765 -4.91 -10.68 -11.92
CA THR A 765 -5.56 -9.91 -10.85
C THR A 765 -5.98 -8.51 -11.34
N LEU A 766 -5.14 -7.86 -12.13
CA LEU A 766 -5.47 -6.59 -12.77
C LEU A 766 -6.66 -6.72 -13.72
N ALA A 767 -6.73 -7.77 -14.52
CA ALA A 767 -7.87 -8.04 -15.38
C ALA A 767 -9.17 -8.17 -14.57
N ALA A 768 -9.15 -8.88 -13.45
CA ALA A 768 -10.31 -9.02 -12.55
C ALA A 768 -10.77 -7.66 -11.98
N ILE A 769 -9.85 -6.74 -11.65
CA ILE A 769 -10.20 -5.37 -11.24
C ILE A 769 -10.97 -4.65 -12.35
N PHE A 770 -10.52 -4.74 -13.60
CA PHE A 770 -11.20 -4.08 -14.71
C PHE A 770 -12.59 -4.68 -15.00
N VAL A 771 -12.80 -5.97 -14.75
CA VAL A 771 -14.15 -6.58 -14.77
C VAL A 771 -15.03 -5.96 -13.69
N VAL A 772 -14.53 -5.80 -12.49
CA VAL A 772 -15.24 -5.15 -11.37
C VAL A 772 -15.59 -3.70 -11.72
N LEU A 773 -14.65 -2.95 -12.29
CA LEU A 773 -14.89 -1.56 -12.71
C LEU A 773 -15.93 -1.47 -13.84
N ALA A 774 -15.87 -2.37 -14.82
CA ALA A 774 -16.86 -2.42 -15.91
C ALA A 774 -18.28 -2.63 -15.37
N SER A 775 -18.42 -3.58 -14.44
CA SER A 775 -19.71 -3.88 -13.82
C SER A 775 -20.19 -2.74 -12.89
N ALA A 776 -19.33 -2.21 -12.05
CA ALA A 776 -19.69 -1.18 -11.08
C ALA A 776 -19.99 0.18 -11.73
N SER A 777 -19.39 0.48 -12.89
CA SER A 777 -19.59 1.75 -13.62
C SER A 777 -21.04 2.01 -13.99
N THR A 778 -21.83 0.96 -14.18
CA THR A 778 -23.24 1.02 -14.56
C THR A 778 -24.18 1.41 -13.43
N GLN A 779 -23.72 1.33 -12.17
CA GLN A 779 -24.50 1.55 -10.96
C GLN A 779 -25.78 0.69 -10.84
N SER A 780 -25.91 -0.35 -11.64
CA SER A 780 -27.00 -1.33 -11.55
C SER A 780 -26.89 -2.13 -10.24
N PRO A 781 -27.96 -2.30 -9.45
CA PRO A 781 -27.91 -3.08 -8.22
C PRO A 781 -27.43 -4.52 -8.43
N PHE A 782 -27.87 -5.20 -9.48
CA PHE A 782 -27.46 -6.58 -9.79
C PHE A 782 -25.98 -6.63 -10.20
N ALA A 783 -25.54 -5.71 -11.05
CA ALA A 783 -24.14 -5.62 -11.47
C ALA A 783 -23.23 -5.26 -10.29
N GLN A 784 -23.63 -4.36 -9.40
CA GLN A 784 -22.87 -4.02 -8.19
C GLN A 784 -22.76 -5.19 -7.22
N VAL A 785 -23.83 -5.98 -7.01
CA VAL A 785 -23.76 -7.21 -6.20
C VAL A 785 -22.80 -8.21 -6.84
N GLY A 786 -22.85 -8.36 -8.17
CA GLY A 786 -21.92 -9.21 -8.92
C GLY A 786 -20.47 -8.74 -8.74
N ALA A 787 -20.21 -7.44 -8.86
CA ALA A 787 -18.90 -6.83 -8.66
C ALA A 787 -18.32 -7.07 -7.25
N ASP A 788 -19.14 -6.91 -6.21
CA ASP A 788 -18.70 -7.18 -4.84
C ASP A 788 -18.39 -8.66 -4.60
N ARG A 789 -19.18 -9.55 -5.21
CA ARG A 789 -18.92 -11.00 -5.13
C ARG A 789 -17.66 -11.38 -5.90
N GLU A 790 -17.37 -10.73 -7.04
CA GLU A 790 -16.11 -10.91 -7.78
C GLU A 790 -14.91 -10.47 -6.93
N LEU A 791 -14.98 -9.30 -6.30
CA LEU A 791 -13.94 -8.83 -5.37
C LEU A 791 -13.71 -9.82 -4.22
N LEU A 792 -14.77 -10.39 -3.66
CA LEU A 792 -14.69 -11.35 -2.59
C LEU A 792 -14.07 -12.68 -3.06
N GLN A 793 -14.40 -13.13 -4.27
CA GLN A 793 -13.79 -14.31 -4.89
C GLN A 793 -12.29 -14.08 -5.12
N VAL A 794 -11.89 -12.91 -5.65
CA VAL A 794 -10.48 -12.54 -5.79
C VAL A 794 -9.77 -12.60 -4.43
N MET A 795 -10.32 -11.98 -3.40
CA MET A 795 -9.75 -12.03 -2.04
C MET A 795 -9.64 -13.47 -1.53
N SER A 796 -10.54 -14.37 -1.96
CA SER A 796 -10.55 -15.77 -1.51
C SER A 796 -9.44 -16.59 -2.16
N TYR A 797 -9.14 -16.40 -3.44
CA TYR A 797 -8.15 -17.22 -4.15
C TYR A 797 -6.76 -16.59 -4.28
N GLU A 798 -6.62 -15.27 -4.18
CA GLU A 798 -5.35 -14.55 -4.35
C GLU A 798 -4.20 -15.11 -3.50
N PRO A 799 -4.40 -15.45 -2.20
CA PRO A 799 -3.32 -16.04 -1.40
C PRO A 799 -2.79 -17.34 -1.99
N ALA A 800 -3.67 -18.22 -2.49
CA ALA A 800 -3.25 -19.48 -3.07
C ALA A 800 -2.46 -19.29 -4.38
N VAL A 801 -2.85 -18.32 -5.21
CA VAL A 801 -2.15 -17.98 -6.47
C VAL A 801 -0.75 -17.43 -6.18
N LEU A 802 -0.61 -16.56 -5.19
CA LEU A 802 0.71 -16.05 -4.79
C LEU A 802 1.59 -17.17 -4.21
N LEU A 803 1.03 -18.06 -3.37
CA LEU A 803 1.74 -19.20 -2.81
C LEU A 803 2.12 -20.23 -3.88
N MET A 804 1.34 -20.36 -4.97
CA MET A 804 1.71 -21.19 -6.12
C MET A 804 3.01 -20.69 -6.77
N SER A 805 3.15 -19.38 -7.00
CA SER A 805 4.37 -18.81 -7.55
C SER A 805 5.58 -18.99 -6.62
N VAL A 806 5.37 -18.94 -5.31
CA VAL A 806 6.41 -19.26 -4.32
C VAL A 806 6.76 -20.75 -4.35
N GLY A 807 5.75 -21.62 -4.46
CA GLY A 807 5.97 -23.07 -4.60
C GLY A 807 6.81 -23.43 -5.84
N LEU A 808 6.57 -22.73 -6.96
CA LEU A 808 7.41 -22.84 -8.16
C LEU A 808 8.85 -22.44 -7.87
N TYR A 809 9.04 -21.28 -7.21
CA TYR A 809 10.38 -20.80 -6.82
C TYR A 809 11.12 -21.83 -5.96
N LEU A 810 10.47 -22.42 -4.97
CA LEU A 810 11.08 -23.41 -4.08
C LEU A 810 11.47 -24.70 -4.81
N ALA A 811 10.73 -25.07 -5.86
CA ALA A 811 11.02 -26.27 -6.65
C ALA A 811 12.12 -26.05 -7.71
N THR A 812 12.29 -24.83 -8.19
CA THR A 812 13.12 -24.52 -9.37
C THR A 812 14.21 -23.46 -9.15
N ASP A 813 14.25 -22.85 -7.96
CA ASP A 813 15.05 -21.64 -7.64
C ASP A 813 14.77 -20.43 -8.54
N SER A 814 13.64 -20.42 -9.27
CA SER A 814 13.25 -19.33 -10.17
C SER A 814 11.74 -19.11 -10.16
N PHE A 815 11.31 -17.85 -10.40
CA PHE A 815 9.92 -17.51 -10.66
C PHE A 815 9.54 -17.66 -12.15
N ASP A 816 10.47 -17.98 -13.04
CA ASP A 816 10.22 -18.07 -14.47
C ASP A 816 9.63 -19.43 -14.83
N SER A 817 8.55 -19.43 -15.62
CA SER A 817 7.87 -20.68 -16.01
C SER A 817 8.73 -21.62 -16.86
N ILE A 818 9.73 -21.08 -17.57
CA ILE A 818 10.67 -21.90 -18.36
C ILE A 818 11.57 -22.77 -17.46
N ALA A 819 11.82 -22.38 -16.22
CA ALA A 819 12.68 -23.13 -15.30
C ALA A 819 12.15 -24.55 -15.02
N VAL A 820 10.87 -24.80 -15.25
CA VAL A 820 10.22 -26.09 -15.12
C VAL A 820 10.77 -27.10 -16.11
N THR A 821 11.06 -26.69 -17.35
CA THR A 821 11.51 -27.60 -18.43
C THR A 821 12.92 -28.12 -18.20
N GLY A 822 13.71 -27.48 -17.34
CA GLY A 822 15.06 -27.92 -16.96
C GLY A 822 15.12 -28.83 -15.72
N GLN A 823 13.96 -29.21 -15.14
CA GLN A 823 13.92 -30.09 -13.97
C GLN A 823 13.98 -31.57 -14.36
N SER A 824 14.65 -32.38 -13.55
CA SER A 824 14.73 -33.82 -13.74
C SER A 824 13.46 -34.58 -13.37
N ALA A 825 12.57 -33.97 -12.59
CA ALA A 825 11.30 -34.54 -12.15
C ALA A 825 10.19 -33.47 -12.23
N PRO A 826 8.92 -33.90 -12.41
CA PRO A 826 7.80 -32.96 -12.44
C PRO A 826 7.63 -32.23 -11.11
N ILE A 827 7.28 -30.94 -11.15
CA ILE A 827 7.15 -30.08 -9.96
C ILE A 827 6.12 -30.64 -8.95
N ILE A 828 5.11 -31.39 -9.41
CA ILE A 828 4.12 -31.99 -8.54
C ILE A 828 4.75 -32.85 -7.42
N VAL A 829 5.91 -33.43 -7.66
CA VAL A 829 6.63 -34.24 -6.66
C VAL A 829 7.07 -33.39 -5.46
N TYR A 830 7.44 -32.13 -5.69
CA TYR A 830 7.92 -31.22 -4.66
C TYR A 830 6.82 -30.30 -4.12
N SER A 831 5.76 -30.08 -4.90
CA SER A 831 4.74 -29.04 -4.61
C SER A 831 3.29 -29.58 -4.73
N ALA A 832 3.07 -30.87 -4.39
CA ALA A 832 1.74 -31.49 -4.41
C ALA A 832 0.69 -30.74 -3.57
N PRO A 833 0.99 -30.23 -2.36
CA PRO A 833 0.00 -29.50 -1.57
C PRO A 833 -0.51 -28.24 -2.31
N ILE A 834 0.39 -27.45 -2.90
CA ILE A 834 -0.03 -26.22 -3.59
C ILE A 834 -0.78 -26.53 -4.90
N PHE A 835 -0.50 -27.67 -5.53
CA PHE A 835 -1.29 -28.14 -6.67
C PHE A 835 -2.75 -28.42 -6.27
N LEU A 836 -2.99 -29.06 -5.12
CA LEU A 836 -4.35 -29.25 -4.59
C LEU A 836 -5.04 -27.91 -4.29
N ALA A 837 -4.28 -26.92 -3.79
CA ALA A 837 -4.82 -25.58 -3.62
C ALA A 837 -5.20 -24.93 -4.97
N LEU A 838 -4.39 -25.12 -6.01
CA LEU A 838 -4.69 -24.63 -7.36
C LEU A 838 -5.96 -25.25 -7.92
N LEU A 839 -6.23 -26.54 -7.71
CA LEU A 839 -7.47 -27.18 -8.15
C LEU A 839 -8.71 -26.54 -7.48
N ALA A 840 -8.65 -26.27 -6.18
CA ALA A 840 -9.75 -25.58 -5.48
C ALA A 840 -9.93 -24.13 -5.99
N VAL A 841 -8.84 -23.42 -6.32
CA VAL A 841 -8.87 -22.09 -6.92
C VAL A 841 -9.47 -22.14 -8.33
N LEU A 842 -9.18 -23.19 -9.09
CA LEU A 842 -9.66 -23.35 -10.47
C LEU A 842 -11.18 -23.34 -10.54
N THR A 843 -11.87 -24.06 -9.65
CA THR A 843 -13.34 -24.06 -9.56
C THR A 843 -13.90 -22.65 -9.35
N ILE A 844 -13.27 -21.85 -8.45
CA ILE A 844 -13.68 -20.45 -8.19
C ILE A 844 -13.44 -19.58 -9.44
N LYS A 845 -12.30 -19.74 -10.10
CA LYS A 845 -11.87 -18.93 -11.23
C LYS A 845 -12.65 -19.22 -12.51
N LEU A 846 -12.99 -20.45 -12.74
CA LEU A 846 -13.84 -20.86 -13.86
C LEU A 846 -15.32 -20.49 -13.65
N ARG A 847 -15.66 -19.88 -12.49
CA ARG A 847 -17.02 -19.47 -12.13
C ARG A 847 -18.04 -20.61 -12.26
N LYS A 848 -17.63 -21.82 -11.86
CA LYS A 848 -18.45 -23.02 -11.88
C LYS A 848 -19.10 -23.26 -10.51
N SER A 849 -20.23 -23.94 -10.49
CA SER A 849 -20.83 -24.41 -9.24
C SER A 849 -19.80 -25.25 -8.46
N PRO A 850 -19.72 -25.11 -7.16
CA PRO A 850 -20.59 -24.35 -6.25
C PRO A 850 -20.27 -22.85 -6.11
N PHE A 851 -19.33 -22.28 -6.89
CA PHE A 851 -18.80 -20.93 -6.72
C PHE A 851 -19.12 -19.96 -7.88
N ASP A 852 -20.22 -20.20 -8.60
CA ASP A 852 -20.78 -19.28 -9.60
C ASP A 852 -21.46 -18.04 -8.97
N LEU A 853 -20.73 -17.34 -8.09
CA LEU A 853 -21.27 -16.30 -7.20
C LEU A 853 -21.39 -14.93 -7.85
N SER A 854 -20.40 -14.55 -8.67
CA SER A 854 -20.31 -13.22 -9.28
C SER A 854 -21.01 -13.14 -10.65
N TYR A 855 -21.00 -14.24 -11.39
CA TYR A 855 -21.59 -14.38 -12.70
C TYR A 855 -22.45 -15.65 -12.77
N SER A 856 -23.66 -15.52 -13.29
CA SER A 856 -24.54 -16.65 -13.50
C SER A 856 -24.80 -16.85 -14.98
N HIS A 857 -24.71 -18.10 -15.42
CA HIS A 857 -25.13 -18.49 -16.77
C HIS A 857 -26.64 -18.53 -16.93
N HIS A 858 -27.39 -18.48 -15.81
CA HIS A 858 -28.85 -18.62 -15.77
C HIS A 858 -29.50 -17.35 -15.26
N ALA A 859 -30.28 -16.67 -16.09
CA ALA A 859 -30.91 -15.40 -15.76
C ALA A 859 -32.01 -15.48 -14.66
N HIS A 860 -32.41 -16.68 -14.23
CA HIS A 860 -33.39 -16.89 -13.16
C HIS A 860 -32.78 -16.90 -11.75
N GLN A 861 -31.48 -16.71 -11.60
CA GLN A 861 -30.82 -16.60 -10.31
C GLN A 861 -31.02 -15.21 -9.69
N GLU A 862 -30.80 -15.08 -8.38
CA GLU A 862 -31.07 -13.88 -7.59
C GLU A 862 -30.28 -12.63 -8.06
N ILE A 863 -29.14 -12.84 -8.73
CA ILE A 863 -28.29 -11.75 -9.28
C ILE A 863 -28.49 -11.55 -10.79
N VAL A 864 -29.47 -12.20 -11.40
CA VAL A 864 -29.69 -12.22 -12.86
C VAL A 864 -28.42 -12.76 -13.55
N GLN A 865 -27.62 -11.95 -14.20
CA GLN A 865 -26.31 -12.33 -14.73
C GLN A 865 -25.12 -11.74 -13.93
N GLY A 866 -25.37 -11.11 -12.79
CA GLY A 866 -24.34 -10.55 -11.92
C GLY A 866 -23.51 -9.48 -12.65
N VAL A 867 -22.18 -9.69 -12.71
CA VAL A 867 -21.26 -8.72 -13.34
C VAL A 867 -21.60 -8.39 -14.79
N ALA A 868 -22.28 -9.29 -15.51
CA ALA A 868 -22.63 -9.10 -16.92
C ALA A 868 -24.06 -8.59 -17.15
N THR A 869 -24.83 -8.28 -16.10
CA THR A 869 -26.26 -7.91 -16.22
C THR A 869 -26.48 -6.76 -17.21
N GLU A 870 -25.64 -5.75 -17.19
CA GLU A 870 -25.77 -4.58 -18.08
C GLU A 870 -24.91 -4.67 -19.35
N MET A 871 -24.10 -5.73 -19.49
CA MET A 871 -23.21 -5.89 -20.65
C MET A 871 -23.98 -6.43 -21.86
N SER A 872 -23.83 -5.79 -23.00
CA SER A 872 -24.50 -6.21 -24.24
C SER A 872 -23.57 -6.14 -25.46
N GLY A 873 -23.93 -6.84 -26.54
CA GLY A 873 -23.20 -6.74 -27.80
C GLY A 873 -21.69 -7.00 -27.67
N GLY A 874 -20.90 -6.04 -28.15
CA GLY A 874 -19.43 -6.13 -28.16
C GLY A 874 -18.80 -6.22 -26.76
N THR A 875 -19.37 -5.58 -25.75
CA THR A 875 -18.86 -5.63 -24.35
C THR A 875 -18.99 -7.05 -23.79
N LEU A 876 -20.14 -7.70 -23.99
CA LEU A 876 -20.34 -9.09 -23.56
C LEU A 876 -19.47 -10.07 -24.38
N ALA A 877 -19.24 -9.80 -25.67
CA ALA A 877 -18.31 -10.59 -26.48
C ALA A 877 -16.88 -10.54 -25.94
N LYS A 878 -16.40 -9.35 -25.54
CA LYS A 878 -15.06 -9.19 -24.91
C LYS A 878 -14.96 -9.95 -23.60
N MET A 879 -16.01 -9.93 -22.77
CA MET A 879 -16.07 -10.70 -21.53
C MET A 879 -15.98 -12.21 -21.80
N THR A 880 -16.70 -12.71 -22.81
CA THR A 880 -16.65 -14.12 -23.21
C THR A 880 -15.26 -14.50 -23.70
N LEU A 881 -14.65 -13.69 -24.58
CA LEU A 881 -13.29 -13.92 -25.07
C LEU A 881 -12.24 -13.89 -23.94
N MET A 882 -12.37 -12.94 -23.00
CA MET A 882 -11.52 -12.88 -21.82
C MET A 882 -11.62 -14.16 -21.00
N HIS A 883 -12.84 -14.65 -20.73
CA HIS A 883 -13.05 -15.89 -19.99
C HIS A 883 -12.46 -17.11 -20.70
N TRP A 884 -12.54 -17.20 -22.03
CA TRP A 884 -11.86 -18.25 -22.78
C TRP A 884 -10.33 -18.20 -22.63
N CYS A 885 -9.75 -17.01 -22.76
CA CYS A 885 -8.32 -16.81 -22.53
C CYS A 885 -7.90 -17.19 -21.10
N GLU A 886 -8.69 -16.77 -20.11
CA GLU A 886 -8.46 -17.07 -18.70
C GLU A 886 -8.52 -18.60 -18.43
N THR A 887 -9.49 -19.28 -18.99
CA THR A 887 -9.61 -20.76 -18.89
C THR A 887 -8.36 -21.45 -19.43
N VAL A 888 -7.90 -21.07 -20.62
CA VAL A 888 -6.68 -21.64 -21.22
C VAL A 888 -5.46 -21.38 -20.35
N LEU A 889 -5.30 -20.17 -19.84
CA LEU A 889 -4.17 -19.81 -18.97
C LEU A 889 -4.13 -20.64 -17.68
N PHE A 890 -5.25 -20.79 -16.99
CA PHE A 890 -5.31 -21.58 -15.76
C PHE A 890 -5.10 -23.05 -16.00
N LEU A 891 -5.58 -23.59 -17.11
CA LEU A 891 -5.26 -24.97 -17.50
C LEU A 891 -3.77 -25.15 -17.82
N MET A 892 -3.13 -24.17 -18.46
CA MET A 892 -1.68 -24.20 -18.66
C MET A 892 -0.92 -24.17 -17.32
N TRP A 893 -1.41 -23.44 -16.31
CA TRP A 893 -0.84 -23.49 -14.96
C TRP A 893 -0.96 -24.89 -14.34
N VAL A 894 -2.09 -25.59 -14.52
CA VAL A 894 -2.25 -26.98 -14.10
C VAL A 894 -1.23 -27.88 -14.83
N GLY A 895 -1.11 -27.71 -16.14
CA GLY A 895 -0.16 -28.48 -16.96
C GLY A 895 1.29 -28.30 -16.55
N MET A 896 1.69 -27.09 -16.12
CA MET A 896 3.04 -26.75 -15.68
C MET A 896 3.57 -27.70 -14.60
N PHE A 897 2.74 -28.17 -13.68
CA PHE A 897 3.14 -29.09 -12.62
C PHE A 897 3.59 -30.47 -13.12
N PHE A 898 3.28 -30.82 -14.38
CA PHE A 898 3.55 -32.12 -14.99
C PHE A 898 4.54 -32.05 -16.17
N VAL A 899 5.18 -30.89 -16.37
CA VAL A 899 6.26 -30.72 -17.36
C VAL A 899 7.61 -30.88 -16.68
N TRP A 900 8.55 -31.61 -17.31
CA TRP A 900 9.95 -31.75 -16.90
C TRP A 900 10.82 -31.97 -18.14
N ASP A 901 12.13 -32.19 -17.97
CA ASP A 901 13.10 -32.41 -19.05
C ASP A 901 12.91 -33.74 -19.79
N ASN A 902 11.71 -33.95 -20.35
CA ASN A 902 11.37 -35.08 -21.21
C ASN A 902 10.21 -34.71 -22.13
N PRO A 903 10.34 -34.90 -23.47
CA PRO A 903 9.25 -34.57 -24.42
C PRO A 903 7.87 -35.24 -24.09
N VAL A 904 7.90 -36.42 -23.47
CA VAL A 904 6.67 -37.16 -23.06
C VAL A 904 5.88 -36.36 -22.05
N SER A 905 6.55 -35.51 -21.24
CA SER A 905 5.93 -34.70 -20.21
C SER A 905 4.84 -33.77 -20.75
N TRP A 906 5.01 -33.25 -21.97
CA TRP A 906 3.99 -32.41 -22.61
C TRP A 906 2.69 -33.17 -22.91
N VAL A 907 2.78 -34.47 -23.28
CA VAL A 907 1.61 -35.32 -23.50
C VAL A 907 0.93 -35.60 -22.15
N VAL A 908 1.71 -35.88 -21.11
CA VAL A 908 1.18 -36.07 -19.73
C VAL A 908 0.47 -34.80 -19.27
N ALA A 909 1.08 -33.64 -19.42
CA ALA A 909 0.47 -32.35 -19.07
C ALA A 909 -0.87 -32.13 -19.81
N LEU A 910 -0.93 -32.41 -21.11
CA LEU A 910 -2.15 -32.28 -21.90
C LEU A 910 -3.26 -33.22 -21.39
N VAL A 911 -2.94 -34.47 -21.07
CA VAL A 911 -3.92 -35.44 -20.52
C VAL A 911 -4.41 -34.98 -19.15
N VAL A 912 -3.51 -34.52 -18.29
CA VAL A 912 -3.89 -34.00 -16.96
C VAL A 912 -4.76 -32.74 -17.08
N MET A 913 -4.44 -31.79 -17.96
CA MET A 913 -5.29 -30.62 -18.21
C MET A 913 -6.72 -31.04 -18.64
N ALA A 914 -6.83 -31.99 -19.58
CA ALA A 914 -8.12 -32.50 -20.04
C ALA A 914 -8.89 -33.21 -18.92
N ALA A 915 -8.21 -34.06 -18.12
CA ALA A 915 -8.81 -34.74 -16.97
C ALA A 915 -9.27 -33.76 -15.89
N THR A 916 -8.45 -32.75 -15.55
CA THR A 916 -8.80 -31.69 -14.60
C THR A 916 -10.03 -30.93 -15.05
N TYR A 917 -10.08 -30.53 -16.31
CA TYR A 917 -11.26 -29.81 -16.83
C TYR A 917 -12.52 -30.68 -16.83
N PHE A 918 -12.39 -31.98 -17.13
CA PHE A 918 -13.49 -32.90 -17.01
C PHE A 918 -14.01 -33.00 -15.56
N VAL A 919 -13.13 -33.06 -14.57
CA VAL A 919 -13.49 -33.05 -13.15
C VAL A 919 -14.22 -31.75 -12.78
N GLU A 920 -13.75 -30.58 -13.30
CA GLU A 920 -14.43 -29.30 -13.09
C GLU A 920 -15.85 -29.27 -13.68
N VAL A 921 -16.05 -29.86 -14.87
CA VAL A 921 -17.41 -30.02 -15.47
C VAL A 921 -18.28 -30.97 -14.62
N LEU A 922 -17.68 -32.01 -14.06
CA LEU A 922 -18.40 -32.94 -13.18
C LEU A 922 -18.82 -32.25 -11.86
N ILE A 923 -17.93 -31.45 -11.26
CA ILE A 923 -18.21 -30.66 -10.05
C ILE A 923 -19.36 -29.71 -10.32
N ASP A 924 -19.30 -28.96 -11.43
CA ASP A 924 -20.33 -28.00 -11.85
C ASP A 924 -21.73 -28.62 -11.98
N ASN A 925 -21.80 -29.86 -12.44
CA ASN A 925 -23.08 -30.58 -12.66
C ASN A 925 -23.55 -31.38 -11.42
N THR A 926 -22.75 -31.58 -10.39
CA THR A 926 -23.07 -32.37 -9.20
C THR A 926 -23.29 -31.56 -7.94
N PHE A 927 -22.62 -30.41 -7.79
CA PHE A 927 -22.73 -29.59 -6.58
C PHE A 927 -23.75 -28.47 -6.71
N ALA A 928 -24.49 -28.22 -5.66
CA ALA A 928 -25.36 -27.05 -5.56
C ALA A 928 -24.54 -25.79 -5.26
N ARG A 929 -25.07 -24.63 -5.66
CA ARG A 929 -24.49 -23.32 -5.41
C ARG A 929 -24.27 -23.07 -3.92
N SER A 930 -23.11 -22.56 -3.58
CA SER A 930 -22.69 -22.27 -2.21
C SER A 930 -22.89 -20.79 -1.84
N THR A 931 -22.68 -20.47 -0.57
CA THR A 931 -22.70 -19.10 -0.10
C THR A 931 -21.33 -18.45 -0.26
N TRP A 932 -21.29 -17.12 -0.37
CA TRP A 932 -20.04 -16.37 -0.39
C TRP A 932 -19.17 -16.60 0.86
N ARG A 933 -19.78 -16.85 2.03
CA ARG A 933 -19.06 -17.19 3.27
C ARG A 933 -18.32 -18.51 3.15
N SER A 934 -18.94 -19.51 2.53
CA SER A 934 -18.30 -20.80 2.28
C SER A 934 -17.15 -20.69 1.28
N CYS A 935 -17.30 -19.90 0.21
CA CYS A 935 -16.25 -19.64 -0.75
C CYS A 935 -15.03 -19.00 -0.07
N PHE A 936 -15.25 -17.97 0.75
CA PHE A 936 -14.17 -17.28 1.47
C PHE A 936 -13.46 -18.21 2.46
N ARG A 937 -14.23 -18.97 3.28
CA ARG A 937 -13.65 -19.93 4.24
C ARG A 937 -12.85 -21.03 3.56
N LEU A 938 -13.37 -21.56 2.45
CA LEU A 938 -12.69 -22.60 1.68
C LEU A 938 -11.39 -22.03 1.07
N GLY A 939 -11.46 -20.92 0.35
CA GLY A 939 -10.30 -20.32 -0.33
C GLY A 939 -9.17 -20.02 0.66
N TRP A 940 -9.47 -19.34 1.77
CA TRP A 940 -8.47 -19.03 2.79
C TRP A 940 -8.01 -20.27 3.57
N GLY A 941 -8.90 -21.21 3.87
CA GLY A 941 -8.56 -22.47 4.54
C GLY A 941 -7.62 -23.32 3.69
N VAL A 942 -7.94 -23.47 2.40
CA VAL A 942 -7.11 -24.18 1.41
C VAL A 942 -5.74 -23.52 1.27
N ALA A 943 -5.70 -22.18 1.07
CA ALA A 943 -4.45 -21.44 0.96
C ALA A 943 -3.58 -21.58 2.22
N LEU A 944 -4.19 -21.51 3.42
CA LEU A 944 -3.47 -21.63 4.69
C LEU A 944 -2.91 -23.06 4.86
N VAL A 945 -3.76 -24.07 4.75
CA VAL A 945 -3.35 -25.47 5.03
C VAL A 945 -2.35 -25.95 3.99
N PHE A 946 -2.68 -25.86 2.71
CA PHE A 946 -1.79 -26.38 1.66
C PHE A 946 -0.59 -25.47 1.41
N GLY A 947 -0.71 -24.15 1.65
CA GLY A 947 0.42 -23.25 1.64
C GLY A 947 1.44 -23.60 2.73
N LEU A 948 1.00 -23.79 3.98
CA LEU A 948 1.88 -24.20 5.07
C LEU A 948 2.52 -25.56 4.81
N LEU A 949 1.74 -26.55 4.34
CA LEU A 949 2.27 -27.87 4.00
C LEU A 949 3.35 -27.80 2.91
N ASN A 950 3.18 -26.93 1.92
CA ASN A 950 4.16 -26.73 0.85
C ASN A 950 5.44 -26.02 1.32
N LEU A 951 5.34 -25.19 2.35
CA LEU A 951 6.47 -24.44 2.92
C LEU A 951 7.16 -25.20 4.09
N MET A 952 6.62 -26.38 4.50
CA MET A 952 7.20 -27.20 5.57
C MET A 952 8.67 -27.60 5.38
N PRO A 953 9.16 -27.94 4.17
CA PRO A 953 10.57 -28.25 3.98
C PRO A 953 11.50 -27.15 4.44
N ILE A 954 11.17 -25.88 4.17
CA ILE A 954 11.95 -24.73 4.63
C ILE A 954 11.98 -24.66 6.18
N LEU A 955 10.84 -24.91 6.82
CA LEU A 955 10.78 -24.90 8.28
C LEU A 955 11.64 -26.02 8.88
N VAL A 956 11.65 -27.20 8.26
CA VAL A 956 12.50 -28.32 8.68
C VAL A 956 13.97 -27.94 8.55
N ASP A 957 14.39 -27.37 7.42
CA ASP A 957 15.79 -26.94 7.19
C ASP A 957 16.27 -25.83 8.16
N VAL A 958 15.35 -25.04 8.69
CA VAL A 958 15.66 -23.97 9.68
C VAL A 958 15.79 -24.55 11.10
N PHE A 959 15.07 -25.64 11.42
CA PHE A 959 15.03 -26.22 12.78
C PHE A 959 15.93 -27.45 12.97
N ILE A 960 16.43 -28.06 11.91
CA ILE A 960 17.40 -29.16 11.91
C ILE A 960 18.77 -28.69 11.44
#